data_b463463c46876356fb75a2d7ac09a5ca
#
_entry.id   b463463c46876356fb75a2d7ac09a5ca
#
_cell.length_a   1.000
_cell.length_b   1.000
_cell.length_c   1.000
_cell.angle_alpha   90.00
_cell.angle_beta   90.00
_cell.angle_gamma   90.00
#
_symmetry.space_group_name_H-M   'P 1'
#
loop_
_entity.id
_entity.type
_entity.pdbx_description
1 polymer ?
#
loop_
_entity_poly.entity_id
_entity_poly.type
_entity_poly.pdbx_seq_one_letter_code
_entity_poly.pdbx_strand_id
1 'polypeptide(L)'
;MKSLLIQTFCLLFLCLGTVRAQQYQLASPNGKLSVTVDAGEALTWQIAHDGTTVLQPSAIALQGRDEKSAKKAITFGKNVKVIRAERKSVESSFPTPLYKKASVKDVYNQLTLKCRGGYSVQFRAYDDGAAYRFISEQNKPFIVLNETADFNFDKDYQAFVPYINDNRNGERYCFSFESYYDEAPLSKMHTDSLSITPLMVCLDGGKKAVIMEAGLENYPGMFLTANPQTRQGVQAAFAPYPLEETIGGHNRLNLIPTKRADYIARCAKQELPWRVVLVTEKDTQLADNDMAQRLAPACRIKDISWIKPGKVAWDWWNTCNLTGVDFKAGMNTPTYKAFIDFAADNNLEYIIIDDGWSGNESLLKDLNPDIDLKELVAYGNQKGVGIILWASWRNSAKDTEATFSHYAQMGIKGFKIDFFDRDDQPLVQSVERIVACAAEHRLVLDLHGLKPYGIQRTYPNVLNFEGVKGLENAKWEPIVNGAPLHNFPRYDVTAPYLRMLIGPMDYTPGATMNATRETFRAVNDHPMSQGTRVHQMAMYTLFEAPLQMLADSPSKYMKEQECTDFITKVPTVFDETVALDGEVGEYLTLARRKGDVWYIASMTDWTPRDCTIDLSFLGEGSYEAEIFSDGINADREATDYKKEVRTVTSGDKLNIHMAPGGGWTARIWKR
;
A
#
# COMPACT_ATOMS: atom_id res chain seq x y z
N MET A 1 76.31 -58.79 2.24
CA MET A 1 75.23 -58.59 1.25
C MET A 1 73.93 -58.28 1.94
N LYS A 2 73.50 -57.05 2.04
CA LYS A 2 72.23 -56.61 2.59
C LYS A 2 71.51 -55.85 1.48
N SER A 3 70.37 -56.39 1.02
CA SER A 3 69.52 -55.78 0.02
C SER A 3 68.65 -54.69 0.68
N LEU A 4 68.68 -53.51 0.12
CA LEU A 4 67.88 -52.37 0.55
C LEU A 4 66.55 -52.36 -0.27
N LEU A 5 65.42 -52.57 0.40
CA LEU A 5 64.09 -52.38 -0.20
C LEU A 5 63.72 -50.91 -0.06
N ILE A 6 63.54 -50.22 -1.18
CA ILE A 6 62.98 -48.86 -1.24
C ILE A 6 61.44 -49.00 -1.38
N GLN A 7 60.68 -48.65 -0.31
CA GLN A 7 59.25 -48.50 -0.41
C GLN A 7 58.91 -47.07 -0.87
N THR A 8 58.35 -46.95 -2.06
CA THR A 8 57.81 -45.70 -2.61
C THR A 8 56.40 -45.49 -2.04
N PHE A 9 56.24 -44.50 -1.15
CA PHE A 9 54.95 -44.05 -0.65
C PHE A 9 54.34 -43.06 -1.65
N CYS A 10 53.33 -43.47 -2.43
CA CYS A 10 52.50 -42.55 -3.21
C CYS A 10 51.51 -41.84 -2.27
N LEU A 11 51.79 -40.60 -1.93
CA LEU A 11 50.80 -39.69 -1.32
C LEU A 11 49.79 -39.28 -2.37
N LEU A 12 48.58 -39.86 -2.31
CA LEU A 12 47.40 -39.30 -3.00
C LEU A 12 46.98 -38.02 -2.29
N PHE A 13 47.32 -36.86 -2.84
CA PHE A 13 46.70 -35.58 -2.47
C PHE A 13 45.28 -35.59 -3.02
N LEU A 14 44.30 -35.89 -2.17
CA LEU A 14 42.91 -35.54 -2.42
C LEU A 14 42.81 -33.99 -2.34
N CYS A 15 42.85 -33.33 -3.48
CA CYS A 15 42.43 -31.95 -3.60
C CYS A 15 40.90 -31.90 -3.36
N LEU A 16 40.50 -31.75 -2.12
CA LEU A 16 39.17 -31.22 -1.78
C LEU A 16 39.12 -29.81 -2.31
N GLY A 17 38.62 -29.66 -3.55
CA GLY A 17 38.32 -28.37 -4.14
C GLY A 17 37.22 -27.72 -3.32
N THR A 18 37.57 -26.88 -2.37
CA THR A 18 36.62 -25.92 -1.78
C THR A 18 36.12 -25.07 -2.94
N VAL A 19 34.84 -25.19 -3.27
CA VAL A 19 34.16 -24.29 -4.19
C VAL A 19 34.23 -22.92 -3.53
N ARG A 20 35.18 -22.10 -3.92
CA ARG A 20 35.26 -20.71 -3.45
C ARG A 20 33.96 -20.01 -3.92
N ALA A 21 33.20 -19.45 -3.01
CA ALA A 21 32.04 -18.65 -3.35
C ALA A 21 32.49 -17.54 -4.31
N GLN A 22 31.77 -17.38 -5.41
CA GLN A 22 32.02 -16.31 -6.37
C GLN A 22 31.26 -15.08 -5.91
N GLN A 23 32.00 -13.99 -5.63
CA GLN A 23 31.43 -12.75 -5.15
C GLN A 23 31.19 -11.77 -6.30
N TYR A 24 30.06 -11.08 -6.26
CA TYR A 24 29.68 -10.02 -7.18
C TYR A 24 29.30 -8.77 -6.39
N GLN A 25 29.65 -7.62 -6.93
CA GLN A 25 29.28 -6.32 -6.36
C GLN A 25 28.47 -5.51 -7.37
N LEU A 26 27.49 -4.75 -6.88
CA LEU A 26 26.66 -3.85 -7.64
C LEU A 26 26.48 -2.56 -6.85
N ALA A 27 26.88 -1.42 -7.40
CA ALA A 27 26.68 -0.10 -6.77
C ALA A 27 25.44 0.60 -7.33
N SER A 28 24.82 1.47 -6.53
CA SER A 28 23.81 2.42 -7.01
C SER A 28 24.41 3.44 -7.99
N PRO A 29 23.59 4.18 -8.76
CA PRO A 29 24.08 5.20 -9.69
C PRO A 29 24.97 6.27 -9.02
N ASN A 30 24.60 6.74 -7.82
CA ASN A 30 25.40 7.71 -7.05
C ASN A 30 26.57 7.09 -6.27
N GLY A 31 26.71 5.76 -6.28
CA GLY A 31 27.78 5.01 -5.61
C GLY A 31 27.66 4.86 -4.09
N LYS A 32 26.64 5.44 -3.46
CA LYS A 32 26.47 5.38 -1.99
C LYS A 32 25.97 4.01 -1.50
N LEU A 33 25.08 3.37 -2.26
CA LEU A 33 24.56 2.06 -1.92
C LEU A 33 25.30 0.97 -2.70
N SER A 34 25.69 -0.08 -2.00
CA SER A 34 26.33 -1.25 -2.59
C SER A 34 25.62 -2.54 -2.19
N VAL A 35 25.45 -3.43 -3.18
CA VAL A 35 24.94 -4.79 -3.00
C VAL A 35 26.07 -5.76 -3.24
N THR A 36 26.39 -6.60 -2.27
CA THR A 36 27.32 -7.71 -2.40
C THR A 36 26.54 -9.01 -2.49
N VAL A 37 26.85 -9.82 -3.50
CA VAL A 37 26.19 -11.11 -3.74
C VAL A 37 27.23 -12.21 -3.71
N ASP A 38 27.09 -13.18 -2.80
CA ASP A 38 27.93 -14.36 -2.73
C ASP A 38 27.18 -15.57 -3.30
N ALA A 39 27.76 -16.14 -4.37
CA ALA A 39 27.22 -17.31 -5.06
C ALA A 39 28.10 -18.53 -4.77
N GLY A 40 27.63 -19.41 -3.88
CA GLY A 40 28.33 -20.60 -3.42
C GLY A 40 27.37 -21.72 -3.04
N GLU A 41 27.59 -22.35 -1.89
CA GLU A 41 26.65 -23.36 -1.34
C GLU A 41 25.26 -22.75 -1.09
N ALA A 42 25.21 -21.52 -0.61
CA ALA A 42 24.02 -20.68 -0.55
C ALA A 42 24.23 -19.44 -1.40
N LEU A 43 23.16 -18.90 -1.97
CA LEU A 43 23.12 -17.55 -2.54
C LEU A 43 22.74 -16.60 -1.41
N THR A 44 23.60 -15.63 -1.14
CA THR A 44 23.34 -14.58 -0.16
C THR A 44 23.51 -13.21 -0.77
N TRP A 45 22.80 -12.23 -0.23
CA TRP A 45 22.99 -10.83 -0.57
C TRP A 45 23.16 -9.99 0.68
N GLN A 46 23.87 -8.88 0.55
CA GLN A 46 24.18 -7.94 1.61
C GLN A 46 24.06 -6.52 1.05
N ILE A 47 23.64 -5.57 1.86
CA ILE A 47 23.51 -4.16 1.48
C ILE A 47 24.36 -3.32 2.44
N ALA A 48 25.15 -2.40 1.87
CA ALA A 48 25.80 -1.33 2.63
C ALA A 48 25.43 0.03 2.02
N HIS A 49 25.37 1.07 2.86
CA HIS A 49 25.11 2.44 2.44
C HIS A 49 26.09 3.39 3.14
N ASP A 50 26.85 4.17 2.34
CA ASP A 50 27.96 5.01 2.81
C ASP A 50 28.94 4.23 3.73
N GLY A 51 29.32 3.03 3.31
CA GLY A 51 30.24 2.15 4.04
C GLY A 51 29.67 1.50 5.31
N THR A 52 28.45 1.80 5.69
CA THR A 52 27.78 1.18 6.84
C THR A 52 26.89 0.02 6.37
N THR A 53 26.99 -1.13 7.02
CA THR A 53 26.13 -2.28 6.71
C THR A 53 24.68 -1.98 7.10
N VAL A 54 23.78 -2.15 6.12
CA VAL A 54 22.32 -2.04 6.29
C VAL A 54 21.69 -3.41 6.46
N LEU A 55 22.10 -4.36 5.59
CA LEU A 55 21.61 -5.73 5.60
C LEU A 55 22.83 -6.65 5.67
N GLN A 56 22.88 -7.53 6.65
CA GLN A 56 23.88 -8.58 6.78
C GLN A 56 23.67 -9.65 5.70
N PRO A 57 24.65 -10.55 5.46
CA PRO A 57 24.46 -11.67 4.53
C PRO A 57 23.15 -12.41 4.81
N SER A 58 22.24 -12.33 3.88
CA SER A 58 20.86 -12.82 3.96
C SER A 58 20.63 -13.84 2.86
N ALA A 59 20.20 -15.03 3.23
CA ALA A 59 20.02 -16.14 2.30
C ALA A 59 18.77 -15.95 1.43
N ILE A 60 18.92 -16.28 0.16
CA ILE A 60 17.83 -16.30 -0.81
C ILE A 60 17.84 -17.62 -1.59
N ALA A 61 16.69 -18.29 -1.63
CA ALA A 61 16.56 -19.57 -2.32
C ALA A 61 15.11 -19.86 -2.68
N LEU A 62 14.93 -20.74 -3.65
CA LEU A 62 13.62 -21.32 -3.96
C LEU A 62 13.78 -22.84 -4.00
N GLN A 63 12.88 -23.52 -3.32
CA GLN A 63 12.80 -24.99 -3.29
C GLN A 63 11.52 -25.44 -3.96
N GLY A 64 11.66 -26.37 -4.90
CA GLY A 64 10.52 -26.89 -5.64
C GLY A 64 10.74 -28.32 -6.10
N ARG A 65 9.77 -28.84 -6.84
CA ARG A 65 9.78 -30.15 -7.46
C ARG A 65 9.09 -30.10 -8.82
N ASP A 66 9.47 -30.98 -9.70
CA ASP A 66 8.75 -31.19 -10.96
C ASP A 66 7.29 -31.59 -10.64
N GLU A 67 6.33 -30.99 -11.33
CA GLU A 67 4.91 -31.24 -11.06
C GLU A 67 4.49 -32.69 -11.27
N LYS A 68 5.11 -33.37 -12.26
CA LYS A 68 4.83 -34.77 -12.62
C LYS A 68 5.69 -35.80 -11.88
N SER A 69 6.79 -35.35 -11.23
CA SER A 69 7.75 -36.19 -10.55
C SER A 69 8.22 -35.61 -9.23
N ALA A 70 7.60 -36.04 -8.14
CA ALA A 70 7.97 -35.60 -6.78
C ALA A 70 9.44 -35.90 -6.43
N LYS A 71 10.10 -36.85 -7.11
CA LYS A 71 11.51 -37.19 -6.88
C LYS A 71 12.49 -36.25 -7.53
N LYS A 72 12.05 -35.41 -8.49
CA LYS A 72 12.90 -34.47 -9.19
C LYS A 72 12.87 -33.10 -8.52
N ALA A 73 13.83 -32.86 -7.64
CA ALA A 73 13.97 -31.56 -6.99
C ALA A 73 14.38 -30.46 -7.99
N ILE A 74 13.82 -29.25 -7.78
CA ILE A 74 14.18 -28.01 -8.46
C ILE A 74 14.64 -27.05 -7.37
N THR A 75 15.86 -26.53 -7.50
CA THR A 75 16.40 -25.65 -6.45
C THR A 75 17.10 -24.45 -7.11
N PHE A 76 16.72 -23.25 -6.70
CA PHE A 76 17.41 -22.01 -7.04
C PHE A 76 18.10 -21.49 -5.77
N GLY A 77 19.27 -20.88 -5.91
CA GLY A 77 20.01 -20.28 -4.80
C GLY A 77 20.75 -21.26 -3.88
N LYS A 78 20.84 -22.57 -4.21
CA LYS A 78 21.67 -23.55 -3.49
C LYS A 78 22.66 -24.19 -4.45
N ASN A 79 23.92 -24.41 -3.99
CA ASN A 79 25.02 -24.93 -4.80
C ASN A 79 25.12 -24.19 -6.15
N VAL A 80 25.17 -22.86 -6.06
CA VAL A 80 25.01 -21.95 -7.19
C VAL A 80 26.19 -22.06 -8.14
N LYS A 81 25.90 -22.27 -9.43
CA LYS A 81 26.90 -22.25 -10.51
C LYS A 81 26.48 -21.19 -11.51
N VAL A 82 27.10 -20.01 -11.42
CA VAL A 82 26.87 -18.91 -12.35
C VAL A 82 27.51 -19.27 -13.70
N ILE A 83 26.70 -19.23 -14.76
CA ILE A 83 27.14 -19.46 -16.14
C ILE A 83 27.59 -18.15 -16.75
N ARG A 84 26.86 -17.07 -16.47
CA ARG A 84 27.12 -15.73 -17.01
C ARG A 84 26.59 -14.67 -16.05
N ALA A 85 27.37 -13.60 -15.89
CA ALA A 85 26.96 -12.39 -15.19
C ALA A 85 26.81 -11.25 -16.21
N GLU A 86 25.66 -10.60 -16.21
CA GLU A 86 25.34 -9.48 -17.11
C GLU A 86 25.09 -8.24 -16.27
N ARG A 87 25.60 -7.08 -16.72
CA ARG A 87 25.41 -5.79 -16.06
C ARG A 87 24.81 -4.81 -17.03
N LYS A 88 23.93 -3.94 -16.53
CA LYS A 88 23.45 -2.77 -17.27
C LYS A 88 23.18 -1.62 -16.32
N SER A 89 23.30 -0.40 -16.82
CA SER A 89 22.80 0.80 -16.18
C SER A 89 21.57 1.29 -16.95
N VAL A 90 20.59 1.78 -16.24
CA VAL A 90 19.35 2.31 -16.81
C VAL A 90 19.13 3.70 -16.24
N GLU A 91 18.86 4.64 -17.13
CA GLU A 91 18.41 5.98 -16.81
C GLU A 91 17.20 6.28 -17.70
N SER A 92 16.02 6.30 -17.10
CA SER A 92 14.76 6.49 -17.80
C SER A 92 13.74 7.20 -16.92
N SER A 93 12.65 7.59 -17.51
CA SER A 93 11.45 8.07 -16.81
C SER A 93 10.21 7.60 -17.52
N PHE A 94 9.09 7.54 -16.80
CA PHE A 94 7.81 7.20 -17.39
C PHE A 94 6.69 8.07 -16.81
N PRO A 95 5.65 8.39 -17.60
CA PRO A 95 4.52 9.19 -17.13
C PRO A 95 3.66 8.43 -16.14
N THR A 96 3.13 9.13 -15.15
CA THR A 96 2.26 8.59 -14.09
C THR A 96 1.08 9.54 -13.82
N PRO A 97 0.14 9.70 -14.77
CA PRO A 97 -0.92 10.72 -14.70
C PRO A 97 -1.94 10.50 -13.58
N LEU A 98 -1.99 9.30 -13.02
CA LEU A 98 -2.92 8.90 -11.94
C LEU A 98 -2.17 8.63 -10.62
N TYR A 99 -1.19 9.49 -10.31
CA TYR A 99 -0.27 9.30 -9.19
C TYR A 99 0.01 10.62 -8.47
N LYS A 100 0.82 10.57 -7.43
CA LYS A 100 1.31 11.74 -6.68
C LYS A 100 2.37 12.58 -7.42
N LYS A 101 2.80 12.14 -8.60
CA LYS A 101 3.76 12.81 -9.49
C LYS A 101 3.36 12.58 -10.94
N ALA A 102 3.55 13.57 -11.82
CA ALA A 102 3.25 13.42 -13.25
C ALA A 102 4.20 12.45 -13.98
N SER A 103 5.39 12.24 -13.42
CA SER A 103 6.41 11.35 -13.98
C SER A 103 7.30 10.79 -12.88
N VAL A 104 7.73 9.56 -13.04
CA VAL A 104 8.66 8.87 -12.15
C VAL A 104 9.97 8.60 -12.86
N LYS A 105 11.09 8.98 -12.23
CA LYS A 105 12.45 8.62 -12.70
C LYS A 105 12.76 7.18 -12.30
N ASP A 106 13.28 6.39 -13.24
CA ASP A 106 13.69 5.01 -13.04
C ASP A 106 15.19 4.88 -13.39
N VAL A 107 16.05 5.11 -12.39
CA VAL A 107 17.51 5.16 -12.53
C VAL A 107 18.13 4.13 -11.61
N TYR A 108 18.80 3.13 -12.20
CA TYR A 108 19.37 2.03 -11.44
C TYR A 108 20.52 1.33 -12.18
N ASN A 109 21.36 0.63 -11.44
CA ASN A 109 22.26 -0.37 -11.95
C ASN A 109 21.70 -1.77 -11.70
N GLN A 110 21.90 -2.69 -12.65
CA GLN A 110 21.39 -4.06 -12.58
C GLN A 110 22.48 -5.08 -12.80
N LEU A 111 22.45 -6.14 -12.00
CA LEU A 111 23.23 -7.36 -12.16
C LEU A 111 22.27 -8.54 -12.39
N THR A 112 22.47 -9.30 -13.45
CA THR A 112 21.73 -10.53 -13.72
C THR A 112 22.70 -11.71 -13.73
N LEU A 113 22.51 -12.65 -12.82
CA LEU A 113 23.29 -13.88 -12.73
C LEU A 113 22.48 -15.01 -13.38
N LYS A 114 22.92 -15.48 -14.55
CA LYS A 114 22.37 -16.69 -15.18
C LYS A 114 23.03 -17.91 -14.56
N CYS A 115 22.20 -18.81 -14.02
CA CYS A 115 22.65 -19.94 -13.22
C CYS A 115 22.35 -21.27 -13.90
N ARG A 116 23.16 -22.28 -13.61
CA ARG A 116 22.84 -23.67 -13.99
C ARG A 116 21.58 -24.13 -13.24
N GLY A 117 20.72 -24.86 -13.91
CA GLY A 117 19.44 -25.32 -13.33
C GLY A 117 18.22 -24.58 -13.90
N GLY A 118 18.41 -23.73 -14.92
CA GLY A 118 17.33 -23.07 -15.65
C GLY A 118 16.66 -21.95 -14.86
N TYR A 119 17.48 -21.09 -14.27
CA TYR A 119 17.04 -19.87 -13.60
C TYR A 119 18.07 -18.76 -13.68
N SER A 120 17.61 -17.55 -13.49
CA SER A 120 18.45 -16.38 -13.27
C SER A 120 18.05 -15.67 -11.96
N VAL A 121 18.99 -14.92 -11.38
CA VAL A 121 18.69 -13.98 -10.29
C VAL A 121 19.06 -12.59 -10.74
N GLN A 122 18.14 -11.66 -10.57
CA GLN A 122 18.30 -10.28 -10.98
C GLN A 122 18.34 -9.38 -9.75
N PHE A 123 19.37 -8.55 -9.63
CA PHE A 123 19.53 -7.54 -8.58
C PHE A 123 19.47 -6.16 -9.21
N ARG A 124 18.80 -5.23 -8.57
CA ARG A 124 18.83 -3.80 -8.88
C ARG A 124 19.30 -3.01 -7.69
N ALA A 125 20.19 -2.04 -7.91
CA ALA A 125 20.60 -1.06 -6.93
C ALA A 125 20.15 0.33 -7.40
N TYR A 126 19.31 0.96 -6.59
CA TYR A 126 18.85 2.33 -6.69
C TYR A 126 19.57 3.18 -5.65
N ASP A 127 19.49 4.50 -5.75
CA ASP A 127 20.08 5.40 -4.75
C ASP A 127 19.39 5.32 -3.38
N ASP A 128 18.15 4.86 -3.35
CA ASP A 128 17.27 4.76 -2.19
C ASP A 128 16.87 3.31 -1.83
N GLY A 129 17.58 2.30 -2.36
CA GLY A 129 17.30 0.90 -2.01
C GLY A 129 17.82 -0.11 -2.99
N ALA A 130 17.63 -1.38 -2.66
CA ALA A 130 17.98 -2.50 -3.52
C ALA A 130 16.84 -3.53 -3.58
N ALA A 131 16.79 -4.26 -4.69
CA ALA A 131 15.82 -5.30 -4.89
C ALA A 131 16.43 -6.51 -5.60
N TYR A 132 15.88 -7.71 -5.30
CA TYR A 132 16.17 -8.89 -6.10
C TYR A 132 14.90 -9.63 -6.49
N ARG A 133 15.01 -10.43 -7.56
CA ARG A 133 13.99 -11.42 -7.93
C ARG A 133 14.61 -12.65 -8.57
N PHE A 134 13.93 -13.78 -8.45
CA PHE A 134 14.22 -14.94 -9.28
C PHE A 134 13.50 -14.84 -10.63
N ILE A 135 14.13 -15.36 -11.66
CA ILE A 135 13.54 -15.56 -12.99
C ILE A 135 13.64 -17.04 -13.30
N SER A 136 12.50 -17.70 -13.40
CA SER A 136 12.44 -19.11 -13.80
C SER A 136 12.49 -19.21 -15.32
N GLU A 137 13.41 -20.04 -15.82
CA GLU A 137 13.50 -20.41 -17.23
C GLU A 137 13.04 -21.88 -17.45
N GLN A 138 12.33 -22.46 -16.48
CA GLN A 138 11.80 -23.81 -16.57
C GLN A 138 10.68 -23.85 -17.62
N ASN A 139 10.88 -24.59 -18.71
CA ASN A 139 9.88 -24.73 -19.76
C ASN A 139 8.68 -25.61 -19.37
N LYS A 140 8.82 -26.40 -18.31
CA LYS A 140 7.77 -27.27 -17.78
C LYS A 140 7.26 -26.70 -16.47
N PRO A 141 5.96 -26.86 -16.18
CA PRO A 141 5.41 -26.50 -14.89
C PRO A 141 6.11 -27.24 -13.74
N PHE A 142 6.30 -26.54 -12.65
CA PHE A 142 6.86 -27.06 -11.41
C PHE A 142 6.16 -26.47 -10.20
N ILE A 143 6.27 -27.17 -9.09
CA ILE A 143 5.70 -26.78 -7.81
C ILE A 143 6.77 -26.11 -6.96
N VAL A 144 6.47 -24.95 -6.41
CA VAL A 144 7.31 -24.25 -5.44
C VAL A 144 6.85 -24.67 -4.05
N LEU A 145 7.72 -25.34 -3.32
CA LEU A 145 7.46 -25.80 -1.96
C LEU A 145 7.66 -24.67 -0.96
N ASN A 146 8.72 -23.86 -1.15
CA ASN A 146 9.05 -22.71 -0.32
C ASN A 146 10.01 -21.76 -1.02
N GLU A 147 9.97 -20.49 -0.64
CA GLU A 147 10.97 -19.48 -0.94
C GLU A 147 11.64 -19.03 0.35
N THR A 148 12.96 -19.02 0.37
CA THR A 148 13.75 -18.42 1.44
C THR A 148 14.08 -17.00 1.02
N ALA A 149 13.70 -16.03 1.82
CA ALA A 149 14.08 -14.64 1.73
C ALA A 149 14.34 -14.12 3.15
N ASP A 150 15.62 -14.13 3.53
CA ASP A 150 16.05 -13.66 4.84
C ASP A 150 16.45 -12.19 4.76
N PHE A 151 16.24 -11.47 5.87
CA PHE A 151 16.65 -10.08 6.07
C PHE A 151 17.27 -9.98 7.45
N ASN A 152 18.60 -10.07 7.53
CA ASN A 152 19.37 -10.11 8.77
C ASN A 152 20.04 -8.77 9.03
N PHE A 153 20.08 -8.37 10.28
CA PHE A 153 20.71 -7.14 10.76
C PHE A 153 21.85 -7.47 11.73
N ASP A 154 22.75 -6.51 11.95
CA ASP A 154 23.91 -6.69 12.82
C ASP A 154 23.61 -6.44 14.31
N LYS A 155 22.48 -5.78 14.60
CA LYS A 155 22.05 -5.44 15.96
C LYS A 155 20.55 -5.69 16.15
N ASP A 156 20.13 -5.62 17.40
CA ASP A 156 18.72 -5.68 17.81
C ASP A 156 18.07 -4.29 17.68
N TYR A 157 17.75 -3.93 16.45
CA TYR A 157 17.15 -2.64 16.14
C TYR A 157 15.67 -2.59 16.50
N GLN A 158 15.15 -1.39 16.79
CA GLN A 158 13.71 -1.12 16.83
C GLN A 158 13.10 -1.30 15.46
N ALA A 159 11.90 -1.85 15.43
CA ALA A 159 11.14 -2.07 14.21
C ALA A 159 9.69 -1.63 14.37
N PHE A 160 9.09 -1.17 13.26
CA PHE A 160 7.65 -0.97 13.12
C PHE A 160 7.08 -2.18 12.41
N VAL A 161 6.34 -3.00 13.15
CA VAL A 161 5.90 -4.33 12.74
C VAL A 161 4.39 -4.37 12.55
N PRO A 162 3.88 -4.51 11.33
CA PRO A 162 2.45 -4.60 11.06
C PRO A 162 1.97 -6.05 11.22
N TYR A 163 1.69 -6.47 12.46
CA TYR A 163 1.21 -7.83 12.74
C TYR A 163 -0.18 -8.09 12.17
N ILE A 164 -0.41 -9.34 11.80
CA ILE A 164 -1.77 -9.87 11.64
C ILE A 164 -2.31 -10.12 13.05
N ASN A 165 -3.24 -9.29 13.48
CA ASN A 165 -3.85 -9.33 14.81
C ASN A 165 -5.37 -9.50 14.79
N ASP A 166 -5.95 -9.67 13.62
CA ASP A 166 -7.36 -9.99 13.42
C ASP A 166 -7.50 -11.37 12.74
N ASN A 167 -8.16 -12.29 13.39
CA ASN A 167 -8.40 -13.65 12.90
C ASN A 167 -9.89 -13.92 12.73
N ARG A 168 -10.64 -12.94 12.22
CA ARG A 168 -12.10 -13.03 12.00
C ARG A 168 -12.48 -14.24 11.14
N ASN A 169 -11.60 -14.63 10.23
CA ASN A 169 -11.83 -15.73 9.31
C ASN A 169 -11.40 -17.11 9.86
N GLY A 170 -10.78 -17.16 11.05
CA GLY A 170 -10.35 -18.40 11.68
C GLY A 170 -9.21 -19.14 10.96
N GLU A 171 -8.56 -18.51 9.98
CA GLU A 171 -7.49 -19.08 9.17
C GLU A 171 -6.28 -18.11 9.13
N ARG A 172 -5.08 -18.66 9.35
CA ARG A 172 -3.85 -17.88 9.59
C ARG A 172 -3.51 -16.87 8.49
N TYR A 173 -3.82 -17.16 7.23
CA TYR A 173 -3.49 -16.37 6.05
C TYR A 173 -4.71 -15.64 5.47
N CYS A 174 -5.84 -15.64 6.16
CA CYS A 174 -7.04 -14.89 5.78
C CYS A 174 -7.18 -13.66 6.66
N PHE A 175 -6.80 -12.51 6.14
CA PHE A 175 -6.74 -11.26 6.88
C PHE A 175 -6.94 -10.06 5.95
N SER A 176 -7.63 -9.03 6.41
CA SER A 176 -7.96 -7.82 5.62
C SER A 176 -6.77 -6.90 5.32
N PHE A 177 -5.57 -7.22 5.82
CA PHE A 177 -4.36 -6.38 5.71
C PHE A 177 -4.47 -5.01 6.40
N GLU A 178 -5.44 -4.83 7.27
CA GLU A 178 -5.64 -3.65 8.09
C GLU A 178 -4.88 -3.79 9.41
N SER A 179 -3.59 -3.52 9.41
CA SER A 179 -2.73 -3.64 10.58
C SER A 179 -2.34 -2.29 11.14
N TYR A 180 -2.31 -2.18 12.48
CA TYR A 180 -1.49 -1.17 13.15
C TYR A 180 -0.02 -1.56 13.06
N TYR A 181 0.86 -0.61 13.40
CA TYR A 181 2.31 -0.84 13.49
C TYR A 181 2.72 -0.91 14.97
N ASP A 182 3.14 -2.08 15.42
CA ASP A 182 3.69 -2.26 16.76
C ASP A 182 5.18 -1.93 16.75
N GLU A 183 5.64 -1.21 17.76
CA GLU A 183 7.04 -0.82 17.89
C GLU A 183 7.74 -1.74 18.91
N ALA A 184 8.71 -2.50 18.44
CA ALA A 184 9.47 -3.43 19.28
C ALA A 184 10.87 -3.69 18.73
N PRO A 185 11.85 -4.05 19.57
CA PRO A 185 13.12 -4.60 19.10
C PRO A 185 12.88 -5.88 18.28
N LEU A 186 13.67 -6.12 17.24
CA LEU A 186 13.58 -7.31 16.39
C LEU A 186 13.59 -8.62 17.23
N SER A 187 14.41 -8.69 18.29
CA SER A 187 14.48 -9.84 19.19
C SER A 187 13.18 -10.10 19.96
N LYS A 188 12.30 -9.11 20.04
CA LYS A 188 11.00 -9.18 20.73
C LYS A 188 9.83 -9.43 19.80
N MET A 189 10.08 -9.53 18.49
CA MET A 189 9.03 -9.90 17.56
C MET A 189 8.38 -11.24 17.99
N HIS A 190 7.06 -11.28 17.82
CA HIS A 190 6.28 -12.49 18.12
C HIS A 190 6.68 -13.62 17.19
N THR A 191 7.11 -14.76 17.72
CA THR A 191 7.62 -15.88 16.93
C THR A 191 6.53 -16.64 16.17
N ASP A 192 5.31 -16.62 16.71
CA ASP A 192 4.17 -17.36 16.15
C ASP A 192 3.23 -16.50 15.30
N SER A 193 3.52 -15.20 15.22
CA SER A 193 2.72 -14.25 14.47
C SER A 193 3.31 -13.99 13.08
N LEU A 194 2.42 -13.73 12.13
CA LEU A 194 2.79 -13.18 10.83
C LEU A 194 2.73 -11.65 10.90
N SER A 195 3.62 -10.99 10.19
CA SER A 195 3.47 -9.58 9.85
C SER A 195 3.35 -9.41 8.34
N ILE A 196 2.61 -8.39 7.94
CA ILE A 196 2.53 -8.00 6.53
C ILE A 196 3.69 -7.08 6.16
N THR A 197 3.84 -6.78 4.88
CA THR A 197 4.75 -5.74 4.39
C THR A 197 3.98 -4.45 4.09
N PRO A 198 4.63 -3.26 4.20
CA PRO A 198 6.02 -2.97 4.57
C PRO A 198 6.32 -3.09 6.08
N LEU A 199 7.51 -3.57 6.42
CA LEU A 199 8.07 -3.58 7.78
C LEU A 199 9.30 -2.70 7.81
N MET A 200 9.40 -1.79 8.78
CA MET A 200 10.53 -0.86 8.91
C MET A 200 11.42 -1.20 10.08
N VAL A 201 12.73 -1.09 9.88
CA VAL A 201 13.77 -1.23 10.90
C VAL A 201 14.53 0.10 11.04
N CYS A 202 14.62 0.60 12.27
CA CYS A 202 15.29 1.86 12.61
C CYS A 202 16.78 1.59 12.85
N LEU A 203 17.64 1.97 11.91
CA LEU A 203 19.08 1.77 11.97
C LEU A 203 19.78 2.91 12.73
N ASP A 204 21.06 2.72 13.06
CA ASP A 204 21.89 3.78 13.65
C ASP A 204 21.97 5.02 12.75
N GLY A 205 22.13 6.17 13.39
CA GLY A 205 22.27 7.46 12.70
C GLY A 205 21.00 7.99 12.04
N GLY A 206 19.83 7.50 12.44
CA GLY A 206 18.53 7.93 11.93
C GLY A 206 18.13 7.26 10.62
N LYS A 207 18.99 6.43 10.04
CA LYS A 207 18.68 5.68 8.80
C LYS A 207 17.53 4.70 9.04
N LYS A 208 16.76 4.42 7.99
CA LYS A 208 15.71 3.40 8.00
C LYS A 208 15.97 2.36 6.92
N ALA A 209 15.67 1.10 7.23
CA ALA A 209 15.55 0.03 6.25
C ALA A 209 14.09 -0.43 6.20
N VAL A 210 13.48 -0.46 5.02
CA VAL A 210 12.10 -0.93 4.88
C VAL A 210 12.04 -2.15 3.97
N ILE A 211 11.52 -3.24 4.51
CA ILE A 211 11.33 -4.51 3.80
C ILE A 211 9.95 -4.50 3.18
N MET A 212 9.89 -4.68 1.85
CA MET A 212 8.65 -4.74 1.09
C MET A 212 8.78 -5.65 -0.13
N GLU A 213 7.71 -5.80 -0.87
CA GLU A 213 7.69 -6.47 -2.16
C GLU A 213 7.04 -5.60 -3.23
N ALA A 214 7.29 -5.89 -4.51
CA ALA A 214 6.68 -5.20 -5.63
C ALA A 214 6.53 -6.13 -6.85
N GLY A 215 5.57 -5.80 -7.72
CA GLY A 215 5.32 -6.57 -8.94
C GLY A 215 4.79 -7.96 -8.64
N LEU A 216 3.84 -8.08 -7.71
CA LEU A 216 3.22 -9.34 -7.36
C LEU A 216 2.28 -9.77 -8.49
N GLU A 217 2.69 -10.80 -9.23
CA GLU A 217 1.92 -11.44 -10.29
C GLU A 217 2.09 -12.95 -10.21
N ASN A 218 0.98 -13.68 -10.33
CA ASN A 218 0.95 -15.15 -10.40
C ASN A 218 1.81 -15.85 -9.33
N TYR A 219 1.89 -15.29 -8.13
CA TYR A 219 2.67 -15.79 -7.01
C TYR A 219 2.04 -15.34 -5.68
N PRO A 220 2.21 -16.06 -4.56
CA PRO A 220 1.67 -15.58 -3.28
C PRO A 220 2.42 -14.35 -2.75
N GLY A 221 1.70 -13.47 -2.05
CA GLY A 221 2.26 -12.34 -1.34
C GLY A 221 3.17 -12.75 -0.18
N MET A 222 4.14 -11.90 0.13
CA MET A 222 5.13 -12.13 1.19
C MET A 222 4.62 -11.63 2.54
N PHE A 223 4.53 -12.54 3.50
CA PHE A 223 4.49 -12.24 4.93
C PHE A 223 5.90 -12.32 5.51
N LEU A 224 6.08 -11.77 6.71
CA LEU A 224 7.34 -11.83 7.45
C LEU A 224 7.10 -12.46 8.84
N THR A 225 8.10 -13.19 9.31
CA THR A 225 8.17 -13.72 10.66
C THR A 225 9.53 -13.39 11.28
N ALA A 226 9.64 -13.41 12.61
CA ALA A 226 10.94 -13.32 13.27
C ALA A 226 11.87 -14.43 12.76
N ASN A 227 13.13 -14.11 12.48
CA ASN A 227 14.10 -15.12 12.12
C ASN A 227 14.51 -15.91 13.37
N PRO A 228 14.19 -17.22 13.47
CA PRO A 228 14.44 -18.00 14.69
C PRO A 228 15.92 -18.25 14.97
N GLN A 229 16.78 -18.12 13.95
CA GLN A 229 18.20 -18.40 14.04
C GLN A 229 18.99 -17.21 14.58
N THR A 230 18.72 -16.01 14.06
CA THR A 230 19.47 -14.81 14.43
C THR A 230 18.79 -13.99 15.52
N ARG A 231 17.46 -14.01 15.59
CA ARG A 231 16.64 -13.12 16.45
C ARG A 231 16.89 -11.61 16.22
N GLN A 232 17.72 -11.27 15.23
CA GLN A 232 18.05 -9.92 14.79
C GLN A 232 17.71 -9.75 13.31
N GLY A 233 16.64 -10.40 12.87
CA GLY A 233 16.21 -10.37 11.49
C GLY A 233 14.82 -10.94 11.34
N VAL A 234 14.33 -10.85 10.11
CA VAL A 234 13.06 -11.43 9.69
C VAL A 234 13.27 -12.34 8.50
N GLN A 235 12.35 -13.27 8.31
CA GLN A 235 12.32 -14.17 7.17
C GLN A 235 10.94 -14.17 6.53
N ALA A 236 10.91 -14.45 5.21
CA ALA A 236 9.66 -14.55 4.48
C ALA A 236 8.85 -15.79 4.89
N ALA A 237 7.53 -15.63 4.85
CA ALA A 237 6.55 -16.69 4.95
C ALA A 237 5.48 -16.48 3.86
N PHE A 238 4.92 -17.57 3.35
CA PHE A 238 3.94 -17.52 2.25
C PHE A 238 2.75 -18.40 2.56
N ALA A 239 1.56 -17.94 2.14
CA ALA A 239 0.35 -18.75 2.24
C ALA A 239 0.48 -19.99 1.35
N PRO A 240 0.31 -21.21 1.91
CA PRO A 240 0.25 -22.41 1.08
C PRO A 240 -0.96 -22.38 0.14
N TYR A 241 -0.82 -23.04 -1.01
CA TYR A 241 -1.84 -23.10 -2.06
C TYR A 241 -3.16 -23.71 -1.53
N PRO A 242 -4.32 -23.06 -1.68
CA PRO A 242 -5.60 -23.59 -1.24
C PRO A 242 -6.03 -24.79 -2.12
N LEU A 243 -6.47 -25.87 -1.50
CA LEU A 243 -7.01 -27.06 -2.16
C LEU A 243 -8.53 -27.17 -2.05
N GLU A 244 -9.06 -26.75 -0.91
CA GLU A 244 -10.51 -26.74 -0.62
C GLU A 244 -10.86 -25.43 0.05
N GLU A 245 -12.04 -24.89 -0.27
CA GLU A 245 -12.53 -23.62 0.23
C GLU A 245 -13.99 -23.74 0.65
N THR A 246 -14.42 -22.92 1.61
CA THR A 246 -15.80 -22.81 2.03
C THR A 246 -16.23 -21.36 2.09
N ILE A 247 -17.54 -21.11 1.94
CA ILE A 247 -18.12 -19.80 2.15
C ILE A 247 -18.16 -19.50 3.65
N GLY A 248 -17.54 -18.38 4.07
CA GLY A 248 -17.44 -17.98 5.47
C GLY A 248 -17.15 -16.50 5.65
N GLY A 249 -16.55 -16.17 6.78
CA GLY A 249 -16.21 -14.80 7.14
C GLY A 249 -17.41 -13.92 7.48
N HIS A 250 -17.18 -12.61 7.51
CA HIS A 250 -18.21 -11.64 7.80
C HIS A 250 -19.38 -11.76 6.81
N ASN A 251 -20.60 -11.89 7.30
CA ASN A 251 -21.81 -12.06 6.50
C ASN A 251 -21.73 -13.11 5.38
N ARG A 252 -20.80 -14.09 5.48
CA ARG A 252 -20.55 -15.11 4.45
C ARG A 252 -20.05 -14.53 3.11
N LEU A 253 -19.32 -13.43 3.16
CA LEU A 253 -18.80 -12.71 1.98
C LEU A 253 -17.46 -13.20 1.49
N ASN A 254 -16.76 -14.06 2.27
CA ASN A 254 -15.44 -14.60 1.96
C ASN A 254 -15.47 -16.04 1.45
N LEU A 255 -14.40 -16.44 0.75
CA LEU A 255 -14.02 -17.83 0.50
C LEU A 255 -12.80 -18.15 1.35
N ILE A 256 -13.00 -19.00 2.35
CA ILE A 256 -11.97 -19.35 3.34
C ILE A 256 -11.39 -20.72 3.00
N PRO A 257 -10.06 -20.87 2.85
CA PRO A 257 -9.42 -22.16 2.68
C PRO A 257 -9.64 -23.07 3.90
N THR A 258 -10.19 -24.24 3.67
CA THR A 258 -10.37 -25.29 4.68
C THR A 258 -9.27 -26.34 4.63
N LYS A 259 -8.58 -26.41 3.49
CA LYS A 259 -7.42 -27.28 3.30
C LYS A 259 -6.40 -26.61 2.40
N ARG A 260 -5.15 -26.65 2.81
CA ARG A 260 -4.02 -26.14 2.04
C ARG A 260 -3.06 -27.25 1.64
N ALA A 261 -2.33 -27.01 0.56
CA ALA A 261 -1.30 -27.91 0.04
C ALA A 261 -0.01 -27.87 0.88
N ASP A 262 0.91 -28.76 0.55
CA ASP A 262 2.31 -28.74 1.03
C ASP A 262 3.23 -27.84 0.21
N TYR A 263 2.66 -26.96 -0.62
CA TYR A 263 3.38 -26.05 -1.51
C TYR A 263 2.68 -24.68 -1.58
N ILE A 264 3.44 -23.66 -2.03
CA ILE A 264 2.96 -22.27 -2.05
C ILE A 264 2.51 -21.82 -3.45
N ALA A 265 3.12 -22.35 -4.52
CA ALA A 265 2.80 -21.92 -5.89
C ALA A 265 3.05 -23.02 -6.94
N ARG A 266 2.40 -22.84 -8.09
CA ARG A 266 2.68 -23.54 -9.34
C ARG A 266 3.27 -22.54 -10.31
N CYS A 267 4.48 -22.80 -10.77
CA CYS A 267 5.23 -21.90 -11.63
C CYS A 267 5.68 -22.60 -12.92
N ALA A 268 6.04 -21.78 -13.89
CA ALA A 268 6.71 -22.22 -15.11
C ALA A 268 7.79 -21.18 -15.47
N LYS A 269 7.95 -20.85 -16.74
CA LYS A 269 8.81 -19.76 -17.18
C LYS A 269 8.16 -18.42 -16.86
N GLN A 270 8.68 -17.74 -15.83
CA GLN A 270 8.16 -16.44 -15.37
C GLN A 270 9.18 -15.69 -14.54
N GLU A 271 8.98 -14.39 -14.42
CA GLU A 271 9.63 -13.53 -13.43
C GLU A 271 8.85 -13.62 -12.13
N LEU A 272 9.53 -13.77 -10.99
CA LEU A 272 8.90 -13.77 -9.68
C LEU A 272 8.86 -12.34 -9.10
N PRO A 273 8.06 -12.08 -8.08
CA PRO A 273 7.99 -10.75 -7.46
C PRO A 273 9.33 -10.27 -6.92
N TRP A 274 9.51 -8.95 -6.89
CA TRP A 274 10.68 -8.33 -6.29
C TRP A 274 10.62 -8.37 -4.76
N ARG A 275 11.75 -8.74 -4.13
CA ARG A 275 12.00 -8.57 -2.70
C ARG A 275 12.87 -7.33 -2.54
N VAL A 276 12.43 -6.40 -1.73
CA VAL A 276 12.94 -5.03 -1.71
C VAL A 276 13.39 -4.64 -0.32
N VAL A 277 14.52 -3.96 -0.23
CA VAL A 277 14.97 -3.22 0.96
C VAL A 277 15.20 -1.78 0.56
N LEU A 278 14.32 -0.87 1.02
CA LEU A 278 14.57 0.56 0.93
C LEU A 278 15.60 0.97 1.98
N VAL A 279 16.39 1.99 1.67
CA VAL A 279 17.35 2.58 2.59
C VAL A 279 17.22 4.10 2.52
N THR A 280 16.90 4.74 3.64
CA THR A 280 16.74 6.19 3.70
C THR A 280 17.59 6.80 4.81
N GLU A 281 18.07 8.03 4.60
CA GLU A 281 18.81 8.83 5.58
C GLU A 281 17.88 9.71 6.41
N LYS A 282 16.68 10.01 5.86
CA LYS A 282 15.65 10.83 6.50
C LYS A 282 14.28 10.19 6.29
N ASP A 283 13.40 10.35 7.25
CA ASP A 283 12.05 9.81 7.20
C ASP A 283 11.23 10.40 6.04
N THR A 284 11.43 11.68 5.71
CA THR A 284 10.77 12.35 4.58
C THR A 284 10.98 11.64 3.24
N GLN A 285 12.11 10.93 3.06
CA GLN A 285 12.39 10.16 1.85
C GLN A 285 11.47 8.94 1.70
N LEU A 286 10.86 8.45 2.78
CA LEU A 286 9.84 7.40 2.72
C LEU A 286 8.53 7.94 2.16
N ALA A 287 8.06 9.08 2.66
CA ALA A 287 6.77 9.68 2.25
C ALA A 287 6.73 10.05 0.75
N ASP A 288 7.89 10.32 0.15
CA ASP A 288 8.03 10.66 -1.28
C ASP A 288 8.64 9.52 -2.13
N ASN A 289 8.71 8.29 -1.63
CA ASN A 289 9.32 7.17 -2.33
C ASN A 289 8.47 6.64 -3.49
N ASP A 290 9.13 6.17 -4.57
CA ASP A 290 8.49 5.66 -5.78
C ASP A 290 8.89 4.20 -6.11
N MET A 291 9.51 3.46 -5.19
CA MET A 291 10.11 2.15 -5.48
C MET A 291 9.09 1.13 -5.99
N ALA A 292 7.88 1.10 -5.42
CA ALA A 292 6.82 0.20 -5.88
C ALA A 292 6.45 0.48 -7.34
N GLN A 293 6.36 1.76 -7.74
CA GLN A 293 6.11 2.17 -9.11
C GLN A 293 7.28 1.79 -10.05
N ARG A 294 8.53 1.98 -9.61
CA ARG A 294 9.72 1.68 -10.43
C ARG A 294 9.90 0.18 -10.71
N LEU A 295 9.49 -0.68 -9.79
CA LEU A 295 9.65 -2.13 -9.89
C LEU A 295 8.44 -2.85 -10.49
N ALA A 296 7.25 -2.25 -10.45
CA ALA A 296 6.05 -2.85 -11.02
C ALA A 296 6.12 -2.95 -12.56
N PRO A 297 5.45 -3.91 -13.18
CA PRO A 297 5.35 -4.01 -14.63
C PRO A 297 4.73 -2.77 -15.26
N ALA A 298 5.08 -2.50 -16.51
CA ALA A 298 4.53 -1.38 -17.27
C ALA A 298 3.01 -1.53 -17.48
N CYS A 299 2.35 -0.39 -17.72
CA CYS A 299 0.91 -0.34 -18.01
C CYS A 299 0.53 -1.26 -19.19
N ARG A 300 -0.51 -2.06 -19.01
CA ARG A 300 -1.07 -2.98 -20.02
C ARG A 300 -2.29 -2.42 -20.74
N ILE A 301 -2.84 -1.30 -20.25
CA ILE A 301 -3.99 -0.64 -20.87
C ILE A 301 -3.49 0.32 -21.94
N LYS A 302 -3.95 0.15 -23.19
CA LYS A 302 -3.52 0.95 -24.33
C LYS A 302 -4.01 2.41 -24.27
N ASP A 303 -5.25 2.60 -23.87
CA ASP A 303 -5.90 3.90 -23.72
C ASP A 303 -6.39 4.05 -22.29
N ILE A 304 -5.79 4.94 -21.55
CA ILE A 304 -6.14 5.27 -20.14
C ILE A 304 -6.93 6.58 -20.03
N SER A 305 -7.26 7.24 -21.13
CA SER A 305 -7.93 8.56 -21.12
C SER A 305 -9.34 8.55 -20.52
N TRP A 306 -9.97 7.38 -20.48
CA TRP A 306 -11.28 7.18 -19.86
C TRP A 306 -11.24 7.07 -18.34
N ILE A 307 -10.07 6.80 -17.76
CA ILE A 307 -9.90 6.65 -16.31
C ILE A 307 -9.89 8.04 -15.69
N LYS A 308 -10.88 8.34 -14.88
CA LYS A 308 -11.00 9.62 -14.18
C LYS A 308 -10.80 9.42 -12.70
N PRO A 309 -9.71 9.96 -12.12
CA PRO A 309 -9.57 10.06 -10.68
C PRO A 309 -10.57 11.09 -10.14
N GLY A 310 -10.98 10.97 -8.90
CA GLY A 310 -11.93 11.92 -8.35
C GLY A 310 -12.31 11.66 -6.91
N LYS A 311 -13.19 12.51 -6.39
CA LYS A 311 -13.76 12.40 -5.06
C LYS A 311 -15.11 11.72 -5.08
N VAL A 312 -15.45 11.11 -3.96
CA VAL A 312 -16.60 10.27 -3.79
C VAL A 312 -17.40 10.68 -2.56
N ALA A 313 -18.70 10.92 -2.70
CA ALA A 313 -19.59 10.94 -1.56
C ALA A 313 -19.97 9.49 -1.22
N TRP A 314 -19.56 9.04 -0.03
CA TRP A 314 -19.67 7.66 0.43
C TRP A 314 -20.70 7.54 1.57
N ASP A 315 -21.50 6.48 1.56
CA ASP A 315 -22.68 6.33 2.41
C ASP A 315 -22.47 5.45 3.66
N TRP A 316 -21.46 4.57 3.65
CA TRP A 316 -21.30 3.53 4.65
C TRP A 316 -20.85 4.07 6.02
N TRP A 317 -19.84 4.97 6.08
CA TRP A 317 -19.36 5.55 7.34
C TRP A 317 -20.49 6.22 8.12
N ASN A 318 -21.31 6.99 7.42
CA ASN A 318 -22.36 7.82 7.99
C ASN A 318 -23.71 7.11 8.08
N THR A 319 -23.80 5.82 7.70
CA THR A 319 -25.02 4.99 7.76
C THR A 319 -26.21 5.64 7.02
N CYS A 320 -25.96 6.28 5.87
CA CYS A 320 -26.94 7.06 5.11
C CYS A 320 -27.67 8.14 5.95
N ASN A 321 -27.06 8.70 6.99
CA ASN A 321 -27.67 9.65 7.90
C ASN A 321 -27.87 11.04 7.26
N LEU A 322 -29.02 11.24 6.63
CA LEU A 322 -29.44 12.54 6.11
C LEU A 322 -30.41 13.23 7.07
N THR A 323 -30.31 14.55 7.15
CA THR A 323 -31.23 15.42 7.88
C THR A 323 -31.69 16.58 6.99
N GLY A 324 -32.89 17.12 7.23
CA GLY A 324 -33.44 18.19 6.42
C GLY A 324 -33.98 17.73 5.08
N VAL A 325 -34.38 16.46 4.97
CA VAL A 325 -35.00 15.85 3.76
C VAL A 325 -36.43 15.44 4.04
N ASP A 326 -37.27 15.40 3.00
CA ASP A 326 -38.72 15.09 3.11
C ASP A 326 -39.04 13.60 2.90
N PHE A 327 -38.03 12.73 3.04
CA PHE A 327 -38.18 11.28 2.92
C PHE A 327 -37.41 10.57 4.02
N LYS A 328 -37.71 9.29 4.25
CA LYS A 328 -36.95 8.44 5.17
C LYS A 328 -35.61 8.06 4.53
N ALA A 329 -34.52 8.56 5.12
CA ALA A 329 -33.17 8.20 4.66
C ALA A 329 -32.83 6.73 4.94
N GLY A 330 -32.00 6.15 4.10
CA GLY A 330 -31.56 4.76 4.15
C GLY A 330 -31.16 4.26 2.76
N MET A 331 -31.06 2.93 2.59
CA MET A 331 -30.71 2.29 1.31
C MET A 331 -31.88 2.36 0.33
N ASN A 332 -32.12 3.53 -0.28
CA ASN A 332 -33.21 3.76 -1.21
C ASN A 332 -32.88 4.86 -2.24
N THR A 333 -33.60 4.85 -3.36
CA THR A 333 -33.43 5.79 -4.46
C THR A 333 -33.46 7.27 -4.06
N PRO A 334 -34.40 7.78 -3.20
CA PRO A 334 -34.39 9.18 -2.78
C PRO A 334 -33.10 9.57 -2.03
N THR A 335 -32.56 8.70 -1.18
CA THR A 335 -31.31 8.95 -0.46
C THR A 335 -30.15 9.14 -1.45
N TYR A 336 -29.98 8.23 -2.41
CA TYR A 336 -28.88 8.33 -3.37
C TYR A 336 -29.04 9.50 -4.35
N LYS A 337 -30.27 9.95 -4.64
CA LYS A 337 -30.44 11.22 -5.35
C LYS A 337 -29.92 12.41 -4.56
N ALA A 338 -30.15 12.44 -3.24
CA ALA A 338 -29.59 13.49 -2.39
C ALA A 338 -28.05 13.44 -2.32
N PHE A 339 -27.44 12.23 -2.34
CA PHE A 339 -25.98 12.09 -2.46
C PHE A 339 -25.47 12.58 -3.83
N ILE A 340 -26.19 12.30 -4.93
CA ILE A 340 -25.85 12.80 -6.27
C ILE A 340 -25.96 14.33 -6.34
N ASP A 341 -27.02 14.94 -5.75
CA ASP A 341 -27.17 16.39 -5.70
C ASP A 341 -26.01 17.04 -4.93
N PHE A 342 -25.68 16.52 -3.75
CA PHE A 342 -24.53 16.98 -2.96
C PHE A 342 -23.23 16.86 -3.76
N ALA A 343 -23.01 15.73 -4.43
CA ALA A 343 -21.81 15.52 -5.24
C ALA A 343 -21.72 16.53 -6.38
N ALA A 344 -22.83 16.78 -7.07
CA ALA A 344 -22.90 17.75 -8.17
C ALA A 344 -22.64 19.19 -7.67
N ASP A 345 -23.29 19.59 -6.58
CA ASP A 345 -23.18 20.94 -6.02
C ASP A 345 -21.77 21.25 -5.50
N ASN A 346 -20.99 20.21 -5.14
CA ASN A 346 -19.64 20.31 -4.62
C ASN A 346 -18.56 19.82 -5.62
N ASN A 347 -18.92 19.58 -6.89
CA ASN A 347 -18.02 19.13 -7.95
C ASN A 347 -17.28 17.82 -7.62
N LEU A 348 -17.96 16.88 -6.95
CA LEU A 348 -17.44 15.52 -6.76
C LEU A 348 -17.76 14.68 -8.01
N GLU A 349 -16.84 13.82 -8.38
CA GLU A 349 -16.96 13.00 -9.58
C GLU A 349 -17.91 11.82 -9.42
N TYR A 350 -18.05 11.30 -8.17
CA TYR A 350 -18.73 10.04 -7.92
C TYR A 350 -19.56 10.04 -6.64
N ILE A 351 -20.49 9.08 -6.60
CA ILE A 351 -21.00 8.49 -5.36
C ILE A 351 -20.64 6.99 -5.36
N ILE A 352 -20.52 6.38 -4.18
CA ILE A 352 -20.53 4.92 -4.01
C ILE A 352 -21.87 4.55 -3.36
N ILE A 353 -22.51 3.52 -3.92
CA ILE A 353 -23.59 2.78 -3.28
C ILE A 353 -22.94 1.54 -2.66
N ASP A 354 -22.77 1.56 -1.34
CA ASP A 354 -22.02 0.52 -0.61
C ASP A 354 -22.88 -0.74 -0.37
N ASP A 355 -22.50 -1.66 0.51
CA ASP A 355 -23.18 -2.93 0.76
C ASP A 355 -24.68 -2.71 1.08
N GLY A 356 -25.55 -3.51 0.43
CA GLY A 356 -27.00 -3.48 0.63
C GLY A 356 -27.84 -3.12 -0.60
N TRP A 357 -27.23 -2.75 -1.75
CA TRP A 357 -27.95 -2.57 -3.02
C TRP A 357 -28.23 -3.91 -3.71
N SER A 358 -27.46 -4.94 -3.38
CA SER A 358 -27.63 -6.33 -3.82
C SER A 358 -27.48 -7.29 -2.64
N GLY A 359 -28.09 -8.46 -2.75
CA GLY A 359 -27.86 -9.53 -1.78
C GLY A 359 -26.58 -10.31 -2.05
N ASN A 360 -26.30 -11.29 -1.16
CA ASN A 360 -25.03 -12.01 -1.13
C ASN A 360 -24.94 -13.16 -2.13
N GLU A 361 -25.95 -13.44 -2.95
CA GLU A 361 -25.98 -14.59 -3.85
C GLU A 361 -25.70 -14.22 -5.31
N SER A 362 -26.13 -13.05 -5.76
CA SER A 362 -25.93 -12.61 -7.16
C SER A 362 -26.04 -11.11 -7.32
N LEU A 363 -25.02 -10.51 -7.89
CA LEU A 363 -25.02 -9.09 -8.28
C LEU A 363 -26.00 -8.77 -9.44
N LEU A 364 -26.53 -9.77 -10.15
CA LEU A 364 -27.40 -9.58 -11.31
C LEU A 364 -28.87 -9.88 -11.03
N LYS A 365 -29.17 -10.63 -9.98
CA LYS A 365 -30.53 -11.17 -9.76
C LYS A 365 -31.10 -10.86 -8.39
N ASP A 366 -30.25 -10.67 -7.40
CA ASP A 366 -30.62 -10.45 -6.01
C ASP A 366 -30.42 -8.97 -5.68
N LEU A 367 -31.32 -8.12 -6.18
CA LEU A 367 -31.22 -6.67 -6.07
C LEU A 367 -32.20 -6.13 -5.03
N ASN A 368 -31.79 -5.08 -4.32
CA ASN A 368 -32.65 -4.36 -3.38
C ASN A 368 -33.76 -3.62 -4.16
N PRO A 369 -35.05 -3.95 -3.94
CA PRO A 369 -36.17 -3.35 -4.67
C PRO A 369 -36.37 -1.86 -4.40
N ASP A 370 -35.81 -1.33 -3.30
CA ASP A 370 -35.96 0.10 -2.93
C ASP A 370 -34.94 0.98 -3.70
N ILE A 371 -34.02 0.37 -4.47
CA ILE A 371 -32.99 1.08 -5.23
C ILE A 371 -33.18 0.85 -6.75
N ASP A 372 -33.61 1.89 -7.46
CA ASP A 372 -33.67 1.88 -8.92
C ASP A 372 -32.34 2.39 -9.50
N LEU A 373 -31.43 1.45 -9.79
CA LEU A 373 -30.12 1.77 -10.36
C LEU A 373 -30.22 2.46 -11.72
N LYS A 374 -31.24 2.15 -12.57
CA LYS A 374 -31.40 2.79 -13.88
C LYS A 374 -31.79 4.24 -13.71
N GLU A 375 -32.71 4.51 -12.80
CA GLU A 375 -33.12 5.88 -12.45
C GLU A 375 -31.94 6.67 -11.90
N LEU A 376 -31.16 6.08 -10.97
CA LEU A 376 -29.99 6.74 -10.38
C LEU A 376 -28.90 7.03 -11.43
N VAL A 377 -28.62 6.09 -12.33
CA VAL A 377 -27.64 6.32 -13.43
C VAL A 377 -28.10 7.43 -14.36
N ALA A 378 -29.38 7.45 -14.73
CA ALA A 378 -29.94 8.52 -15.56
C ALA A 378 -29.84 9.88 -14.87
N TYR A 379 -30.16 9.93 -13.58
CA TYR A 379 -30.07 11.14 -12.75
C TYR A 379 -28.62 11.61 -12.57
N GLY A 380 -27.72 10.69 -12.23
CA GLY A 380 -26.29 10.99 -12.13
C GLY A 380 -25.68 11.53 -13.44
N ASN A 381 -26.02 10.92 -14.57
CA ASN A 381 -25.60 11.42 -15.89
C ASN A 381 -26.10 12.84 -16.17
N GLN A 382 -27.34 13.16 -15.80
CA GLN A 382 -27.90 14.51 -15.91
C GLN A 382 -27.13 15.52 -15.07
N LYS A 383 -26.68 15.12 -13.89
CA LYS A 383 -25.93 15.94 -12.92
C LYS A 383 -24.41 15.93 -13.13
N GLY A 384 -23.88 15.07 -14.01
CA GLY A 384 -22.45 14.91 -14.26
C GLY A 384 -21.72 14.06 -13.20
N VAL A 385 -22.45 13.29 -12.40
CA VAL A 385 -21.93 12.45 -11.30
C VAL A 385 -21.97 10.97 -11.68
N GLY A 386 -20.86 10.27 -11.55
CA GLY A 386 -20.75 8.83 -11.79
C GLY A 386 -21.18 8.00 -10.58
N ILE A 387 -21.62 6.77 -10.81
CA ILE A 387 -21.98 5.82 -9.76
C ILE A 387 -21.01 4.66 -9.76
N ILE A 388 -20.48 4.33 -8.58
CA ILE A 388 -19.67 3.17 -8.29
C ILE A 388 -20.50 2.25 -7.38
N LEU A 389 -20.44 0.94 -7.60
CA LEU A 389 -21.18 -0.05 -6.81
C LEU A 389 -20.22 -0.86 -5.94
N TRP A 390 -20.65 -1.17 -4.73
CA TRP A 390 -19.93 -2.13 -3.89
C TRP A 390 -20.22 -3.57 -4.32
N ALA A 391 -19.25 -4.46 -4.14
CA ALA A 391 -19.43 -5.88 -4.36
C ALA A 391 -18.43 -6.68 -3.50
N SER A 392 -18.82 -7.88 -3.04
CA SER A 392 -17.82 -8.79 -2.47
C SER A 392 -16.98 -9.44 -3.57
N TRP A 393 -15.71 -9.74 -3.25
CA TRP A 393 -14.84 -10.52 -4.14
C TRP A 393 -15.51 -11.83 -4.57
N ARG A 394 -16.10 -12.57 -3.64
CA ARG A 394 -16.80 -13.83 -3.91
C ARG A 394 -17.83 -13.71 -5.04
N ASN A 395 -18.66 -12.67 -4.99
CA ASN A 395 -19.72 -12.44 -5.97
C ASN A 395 -19.14 -11.91 -7.31
N SER A 396 -18.15 -11.01 -7.24
CA SER A 396 -17.49 -10.47 -8.43
C SER A 396 -16.70 -11.54 -9.20
N ALA A 397 -16.04 -12.46 -8.51
CA ALA A 397 -15.24 -13.52 -9.11
C ALA A 397 -16.08 -14.63 -9.77
N LYS A 398 -17.36 -14.78 -9.36
CA LYS A 398 -18.26 -15.84 -9.85
C LYS A 398 -18.64 -15.64 -11.31
N ASP A 399 -19.04 -14.45 -11.69
CA ASP A 399 -19.53 -14.10 -13.03
C ASP A 399 -18.94 -12.73 -13.47
N THR A 400 -17.62 -12.57 -13.40
CA THR A 400 -16.92 -11.28 -13.60
C THR A 400 -17.32 -10.60 -14.92
N GLU A 401 -17.20 -11.33 -16.04
CA GLU A 401 -17.50 -10.81 -17.38
C GLU A 401 -18.95 -10.38 -17.52
N ALA A 402 -19.90 -11.22 -17.13
CA ALA A 402 -21.33 -10.92 -17.24
C ALA A 402 -21.71 -9.73 -16.36
N THR A 403 -21.16 -9.65 -15.13
CA THR A 403 -21.42 -8.56 -14.18
C THR A 403 -20.87 -7.23 -14.72
N PHE A 404 -19.61 -7.20 -15.12
CA PHE A 404 -18.98 -5.96 -15.57
C PHE A 404 -19.54 -5.47 -16.90
N SER A 405 -19.80 -6.36 -17.86
CA SER A 405 -20.46 -6.03 -19.10
C SER A 405 -21.85 -5.43 -18.87
N HIS A 406 -22.68 -6.05 -17.99
CA HIS A 406 -24.02 -5.58 -17.68
C HIS A 406 -24.02 -4.16 -17.09
N TYR A 407 -23.21 -3.95 -16.05
CA TYR A 407 -23.21 -2.66 -15.35
C TYR A 407 -22.49 -1.54 -16.12
N ALA A 408 -21.46 -1.86 -16.91
CA ALA A 408 -20.84 -0.91 -17.82
C ALA A 408 -21.85 -0.43 -18.89
N GLN A 409 -22.64 -1.35 -19.47
CA GLN A 409 -23.71 -1.02 -20.43
C GLN A 409 -24.83 -0.18 -19.81
N MET A 410 -25.15 -0.42 -18.51
CA MET A 410 -26.08 0.41 -17.77
C MET A 410 -25.57 1.83 -17.53
N GLY A 411 -24.24 2.04 -17.52
CA GLY A 411 -23.59 3.33 -17.30
C GLY A 411 -22.89 3.50 -15.96
N ILE A 412 -22.81 2.43 -15.16
CA ILE A 412 -22.00 2.37 -13.92
C ILE A 412 -20.52 2.63 -14.28
N LYS A 413 -19.80 3.32 -13.41
CA LYS A 413 -18.42 3.77 -13.65
C LYS A 413 -17.36 2.87 -13.03
N GLY A 414 -17.72 2.05 -12.05
CA GLY A 414 -16.75 1.20 -11.38
C GLY A 414 -17.33 0.37 -10.25
N PHE A 415 -16.43 -0.35 -9.58
CA PHE A 415 -16.76 -1.15 -8.41
C PHE A 415 -15.75 -0.93 -7.27
N LYS A 416 -16.28 -0.85 -6.05
CA LYS A 416 -15.56 -1.10 -4.81
C LYS A 416 -15.71 -2.59 -4.52
N ILE A 417 -14.62 -3.36 -4.62
CA ILE A 417 -14.67 -4.82 -4.42
C ILE A 417 -13.97 -5.17 -3.12
N ASP A 418 -14.70 -5.79 -2.24
CA ASP A 418 -14.32 -6.00 -0.85
C ASP A 418 -14.15 -7.48 -0.49
N PHE A 419 -13.54 -7.73 0.70
CA PHE A 419 -13.35 -9.06 1.28
C PHE A 419 -12.44 -9.99 0.47
N PHE A 420 -11.40 -9.47 -0.17
CA PHE A 420 -10.34 -10.32 -0.73
C PHE A 420 -9.64 -11.11 0.38
N ASP A 421 -9.20 -10.46 1.43
CA ASP A 421 -8.67 -11.00 2.70
C ASP A 421 -7.62 -12.11 2.56
N ARG A 422 -6.97 -12.21 1.42
CA ARG A 422 -5.95 -13.23 1.10
C ARG A 422 -4.99 -12.70 0.05
N ASP A 423 -3.82 -13.33 -0.07
CA ASP A 423 -2.87 -13.12 -1.17
C ASP A 423 -2.12 -14.41 -1.57
N ASP A 424 -2.75 -15.58 -1.39
CA ASP A 424 -2.25 -16.83 -2.01
C ASP A 424 -2.35 -16.79 -3.55
N GLN A 425 -1.61 -17.64 -4.22
CA GLN A 425 -1.51 -17.59 -5.69
C GLN A 425 -2.86 -17.57 -6.43
N PRO A 426 -3.87 -18.41 -6.11
CA PRO A 426 -5.17 -18.34 -6.78
C PRO A 426 -5.91 -17.01 -6.58
N LEU A 427 -5.77 -16.39 -5.39
CA LEU A 427 -6.35 -15.07 -5.18
C LEU A 427 -5.65 -14.03 -6.03
N VAL A 428 -4.32 -13.97 -6.05
CA VAL A 428 -3.56 -13.04 -6.89
C VAL A 428 -3.96 -13.18 -8.36
N GLN A 429 -4.09 -14.41 -8.86
CA GLN A 429 -4.60 -14.68 -10.21
C GLN A 429 -6.04 -14.20 -10.41
N SER A 430 -6.89 -14.28 -9.39
CA SER A 430 -8.26 -13.76 -9.44
C SER A 430 -8.26 -12.23 -9.56
N VAL A 431 -7.43 -11.55 -8.76
CA VAL A 431 -7.25 -10.09 -8.86
C VAL A 431 -6.80 -9.69 -10.26
N GLU A 432 -5.78 -10.34 -10.82
CA GLU A 432 -5.30 -10.06 -12.18
C GLU A 432 -6.42 -10.18 -13.23
N ARG A 433 -7.26 -11.21 -13.14
CA ARG A 433 -8.41 -11.39 -14.06
C ARG A 433 -9.46 -10.30 -13.87
N ILE A 434 -9.81 -9.97 -12.63
CA ILE A 434 -10.82 -8.95 -12.30
C ILE A 434 -10.38 -7.58 -12.81
N VAL A 435 -9.14 -7.16 -12.55
CA VAL A 435 -8.67 -5.84 -12.93
C VAL A 435 -8.53 -5.69 -14.46
N ALA A 436 -8.11 -6.76 -15.14
CA ALA A 436 -8.03 -6.79 -16.60
C ALA A 436 -9.44 -6.72 -17.25
N CYS A 437 -10.38 -7.53 -16.77
CA CYS A 437 -11.77 -7.51 -17.22
C CYS A 437 -12.43 -6.15 -16.98
N ALA A 438 -12.24 -5.54 -15.80
CA ALA A 438 -12.74 -4.20 -15.51
C ALA A 438 -12.18 -3.15 -16.49
N ALA A 439 -10.88 -3.26 -16.84
CA ALA A 439 -10.26 -2.37 -17.82
C ALA A 439 -10.85 -2.52 -19.21
N GLU A 440 -11.17 -3.74 -19.65
CA GLU A 440 -11.84 -4.03 -20.93
C GLU A 440 -13.22 -3.37 -21.01
N HIS A 441 -13.95 -3.33 -19.90
CA HIS A 441 -15.26 -2.68 -19.77
C HIS A 441 -15.19 -1.21 -19.36
N ARG A 442 -13.99 -0.61 -19.23
CA ARG A 442 -13.78 0.78 -18.82
C ARG A 442 -14.38 1.10 -17.45
N LEU A 443 -14.18 0.19 -16.49
CA LEU A 443 -14.60 0.34 -15.11
C LEU A 443 -13.40 0.64 -14.22
N VAL A 444 -13.53 1.65 -13.35
CA VAL A 444 -12.56 1.92 -12.29
C VAL A 444 -12.81 1.00 -11.10
N LEU A 445 -11.77 0.72 -10.34
CA LEU A 445 -11.84 -0.17 -9.19
C LEU A 445 -11.23 0.47 -7.94
N ASP A 446 -11.83 0.13 -6.81
CA ASP A 446 -11.29 0.24 -5.46
C ASP A 446 -11.31 -1.16 -4.82
N LEU A 447 -10.16 -1.63 -4.31
CA LEU A 447 -10.01 -3.01 -3.86
C LEU A 447 -9.77 -3.08 -2.35
N HIS A 448 -10.67 -3.70 -1.62
CA HIS A 448 -10.66 -3.81 -0.17
C HIS A 448 -10.22 -5.20 0.32
N GLY A 449 -9.59 -5.26 1.51
CA GLY A 449 -8.97 -6.50 2.01
C GLY A 449 -7.76 -6.94 1.18
N LEU A 450 -7.01 -5.99 0.60
CA LEU A 450 -5.88 -6.25 -0.30
C LEU A 450 -4.86 -5.12 -0.25
N LYS A 451 -3.57 -5.44 -0.51
CA LYS A 451 -2.48 -4.47 -0.67
C LYS A 451 -2.15 -4.25 -2.16
N PRO A 452 -1.69 -3.06 -2.58
CA PRO A 452 -1.51 -2.71 -4.00
C PRO A 452 -0.33 -3.39 -4.71
N TYR A 453 0.79 -3.66 -4.07
CA TYR A 453 1.99 -4.29 -4.65
C TYR A 453 2.51 -3.69 -5.98
N GLY A 454 2.06 -2.49 -6.35
CA GLY A 454 2.40 -1.84 -7.61
C GLY A 454 1.46 -2.16 -8.79
N ILE A 455 0.38 -2.91 -8.58
CA ILE A 455 -0.60 -3.28 -9.62
C ILE A 455 -1.23 -2.04 -10.29
N GLN A 456 -1.37 -0.93 -9.56
CA GLN A 456 -1.89 0.34 -10.07
C GLN A 456 -1.04 0.95 -11.19
N ARG A 457 0.23 0.56 -11.35
CA ARG A 457 1.02 0.91 -12.53
C ARG A 457 0.64 0.06 -13.74
N THR A 458 0.44 -1.22 -13.53
CA THR A 458 0.12 -2.20 -14.58
C THR A 458 -1.31 -2.03 -15.06
N TYR A 459 -2.23 -1.77 -14.13
CA TYR A 459 -3.66 -1.56 -14.35
C TYR A 459 -4.12 -0.28 -13.64
N PRO A 460 -3.89 0.90 -14.23
CA PRO A 460 -4.22 2.18 -13.61
C PRO A 460 -5.73 2.46 -13.46
N ASN A 461 -6.60 1.57 -13.94
CA ASN A 461 -8.02 1.60 -13.60
C ASN A 461 -8.31 1.16 -12.15
N VAL A 462 -7.34 0.57 -11.44
CA VAL A 462 -7.42 0.38 -9.99
C VAL A 462 -6.94 1.67 -9.33
N LEU A 463 -7.88 2.47 -8.87
CA LEU A 463 -7.60 3.81 -8.35
C LEU A 463 -7.26 3.80 -6.86
N ASN A 464 -7.79 2.83 -6.11
CA ASN A 464 -7.57 2.80 -4.68
C ASN A 464 -7.51 1.37 -4.12
N PHE A 465 -6.98 1.27 -2.87
CA PHE A 465 -6.86 0.01 -2.13
C PHE A 465 -7.03 0.28 -0.65
N GLU A 466 -7.73 -0.58 0.06
CA GLU A 466 -7.74 -0.56 1.50
C GLU A 466 -6.39 -1.08 2.07
N GLY A 467 -6.34 -2.24 2.64
CA GLY A 467 -5.15 -2.80 3.32
C GLY A 467 -4.48 -1.77 4.23
N VAL A 468 -5.26 -0.88 4.83
CA VAL A 468 -4.90 0.19 5.76
C VAL A 468 -5.92 0.20 6.89
N LYS A 469 -5.49 0.48 8.11
CA LYS A 469 -6.41 0.62 9.25
C LYS A 469 -7.12 1.99 9.15
N GLY A 470 -8.13 2.04 8.28
CA GLY A 470 -8.82 3.28 7.92
C GLY A 470 -9.70 3.86 9.01
N LEU A 471 -10.21 5.08 8.78
CA LEU A 471 -11.08 5.82 9.69
C LEU A 471 -12.33 5.01 10.08
N GLU A 472 -12.83 4.12 9.23
CA GLU A 472 -14.00 3.30 9.51
C GLU A 472 -13.87 2.50 10.81
N ASN A 473 -12.64 2.12 11.20
CA ASN A 473 -12.37 1.40 12.43
C ASN A 473 -12.67 2.21 13.70
N ALA A 474 -12.80 3.52 13.60
CA ALA A 474 -13.24 4.38 14.71
C ALA A 474 -14.70 4.13 15.12
N LYS A 475 -15.53 3.54 14.26
CA LYS A 475 -16.94 3.18 14.56
C LYS A 475 -17.05 2.20 15.72
N TRP A 476 -16.07 1.32 15.87
CA TRP A 476 -16.04 0.25 16.89
C TRP A 476 -14.74 0.20 17.67
N GLU A 477 -14.01 1.31 17.74
CA GLU A 477 -12.78 1.42 18.50
C GLU A 477 -12.99 1.00 19.97
N PRO A 478 -12.22 0.03 20.49
CA PRO A 478 -12.34 -0.38 21.88
C PRO A 478 -11.99 0.75 22.84
N ILE A 479 -12.83 0.93 23.87
CA ILE A 479 -12.59 1.90 24.94
C ILE A 479 -12.07 1.15 26.16
N VAL A 480 -10.86 1.46 26.60
CA VAL A 480 -10.19 0.84 27.75
C VAL A 480 -9.84 1.93 28.76
N ASN A 481 -10.29 1.76 30.01
CA ASN A 481 -10.08 2.75 31.08
C ASN A 481 -10.55 4.18 30.71
N GLY A 482 -11.62 4.27 29.90
CA GLY A 482 -12.21 5.54 29.50
C GLY A 482 -11.54 6.26 28.33
N ALA A 483 -10.55 5.64 27.70
CA ALA A 483 -9.85 6.17 26.53
C ALA A 483 -9.87 5.14 25.37
N PRO A 484 -9.74 5.58 24.09
CA PRO A 484 -9.57 4.69 22.97
C PRO A 484 -8.31 3.83 23.15
N LEU A 485 -8.40 2.54 22.79
CA LEU A 485 -7.28 1.60 22.85
C LEU A 485 -6.17 1.98 21.88
N HIS A 486 -6.55 2.33 20.65
CA HIS A 486 -5.60 2.66 19.59
C HIS A 486 -5.46 4.17 19.42
N ASN A 487 -4.27 4.58 19.04
CA ASN A 487 -3.90 5.95 18.78
C ASN A 487 -3.99 6.24 17.27
N PHE A 488 -5.16 6.67 16.80
CA PHE A 488 -5.35 6.99 15.38
C PHE A 488 -4.43 8.13 14.92
N PRO A 489 -4.30 9.29 15.60
CA PRO A 489 -3.38 10.33 15.14
C PRO A 489 -1.92 9.87 14.97
N ARG A 490 -1.42 8.94 15.81
CA ARG A 490 -0.10 8.34 15.61
C ARG A 490 -0.08 7.43 14.37
N TYR A 491 -1.12 6.63 14.18
CA TYR A 491 -1.25 5.79 12.98
C TYR A 491 -1.34 6.65 11.72
N ASP A 492 -2.08 7.75 11.75
CA ASP A 492 -2.29 8.67 10.64
C ASP A 492 -1.00 9.35 10.17
N VAL A 493 -0.03 9.52 11.08
CA VAL A 493 1.32 10.02 10.75
C VAL A 493 2.36 8.90 10.62
N THR A 494 1.96 7.63 10.69
CA THR A 494 2.79 6.45 10.38
C THR A 494 2.48 5.89 8.99
N ALA A 495 1.21 5.74 8.66
CA ALA A 495 0.74 5.13 7.41
C ALA A 495 1.29 5.80 6.13
N PRO A 496 1.42 7.14 6.04
CA PRO A 496 2.01 7.80 4.88
C PRO A 496 3.48 7.44 4.62
N TYR A 497 4.21 7.07 5.65
CA TYR A 497 5.61 6.67 5.51
C TYR A 497 5.78 5.20 5.17
N LEU A 498 4.83 4.35 5.59
CA LEU A 498 4.96 2.89 5.46
C LEU A 498 3.91 2.33 4.51
N ARG A 499 2.61 2.39 4.84
CA ARG A 499 1.56 1.80 3.99
C ARG A 499 1.52 2.42 2.59
N MET A 500 1.71 3.74 2.48
CA MET A 500 1.72 4.45 1.19
C MET A 500 2.92 4.12 0.29
N LEU A 501 4.00 3.52 0.81
CA LEU A 501 5.16 3.08 0.00
C LEU A 501 4.76 2.12 -1.12
N ILE A 502 3.73 1.31 -0.89
CA ILE A 502 3.28 0.28 -1.83
C ILE A 502 2.14 0.74 -2.73
N GLY A 503 1.59 1.94 -2.51
CA GLY A 503 0.56 2.55 -3.35
C GLY A 503 -0.56 3.23 -2.57
N PRO A 504 -1.60 3.71 -3.27
CA PRO A 504 -2.69 4.48 -2.69
C PRO A 504 -3.42 3.71 -1.58
N MET A 505 -4.07 4.46 -0.69
CA MET A 505 -4.79 3.88 0.44
C MET A 505 -6.16 4.51 0.62
N ASP A 506 -7.19 3.69 0.64
CA ASP A 506 -8.56 4.09 0.94
C ASP A 506 -8.76 4.19 2.46
N TYR A 507 -8.18 5.24 3.04
CA TYR A 507 -8.29 5.56 4.46
C TYR A 507 -9.69 6.06 4.85
N THR A 508 -10.47 6.54 3.89
CA THR A 508 -11.82 7.13 4.06
C THR A 508 -11.86 8.35 5.00
N PRO A 509 -11.08 9.42 4.73
CA PRO A 509 -11.04 10.60 5.61
C PRO A 509 -12.29 11.46 5.51
N GLY A 510 -12.38 12.50 6.38
CA GLY A 510 -13.35 13.57 6.25
C GLY A 510 -14.47 13.56 7.30
N ALA A 511 -14.28 12.88 8.43
CA ALA A 511 -15.22 13.01 9.53
C ALA A 511 -15.39 14.48 9.93
N THR A 512 -16.65 14.92 10.06
CA THR A 512 -17.01 16.26 10.53
C THR A 512 -17.27 16.29 12.03
N MET A 513 -17.48 15.14 12.65
CA MET A 513 -17.48 14.96 14.11
C MET A 513 -16.08 14.56 14.54
N ASN A 514 -15.38 15.46 15.22
CA ASN A 514 -13.99 15.30 15.63
C ASN A 514 -13.91 15.32 17.16
N ALA A 515 -12.98 14.57 17.73
CA ALA A 515 -12.88 14.41 19.17
C ALA A 515 -11.42 14.47 19.66
N THR A 516 -11.22 15.08 20.82
CA THR A 516 -9.98 14.92 21.58
C THR A 516 -9.89 13.49 22.13
N ARG A 517 -8.76 13.11 22.67
CA ARG A 517 -8.58 11.79 23.27
C ARG A 517 -9.59 11.49 24.38
N GLU A 518 -9.96 12.52 25.15
CA GLU A 518 -10.88 12.43 26.30
C GLU A 518 -12.36 12.41 25.86
N THR A 519 -12.68 13.08 24.77
CA THR A 519 -14.07 13.24 24.31
C THR A 519 -14.48 12.20 23.27
N PHE A 520 -13.52 11.44 22.72
CA PHE A 520 -13.80 10.39 21.74
C PHE A 520 -14.75 9.31 22.29
N ARG A 521 -15.71 8.92 21.47
CA ARG A 521 -16.63 7.79 21.72
C ARG A 521 -16.83 6.99 20.44
N ALA A 522 -16.72 5.69 20.54
CA ALA A 522 -17.06 4.77 19.45
C ALA A 522 -18.58 4.64 19.34
N VAL A 523 -19.15 5.16 18.29
CA VAL A 523 -20.60 5.09 18.01
C VAL A 523 -20.81 4.67 16.57
N ASN A 524 -21.36 3.48 16.36
CA ASN A 524 -21.46 2.90 15.03
C ASN A 524 -22.25 3.77 14.03
N ASP A 525 -23.41 4.31 14.45
CA ASP A 525 -24.31 5.03 13.54
C ASP A 525 -24.09 6.55 13.51
N HIS A 526 -23.31 7.08 14.44
CA HIS A 526 -22.91 8.48 14.52
C HIS A 526 -21.40 8.56 14.83
N PRO A 527 -20.56 8.04 13.93
CA PRO A 527 -19.14 7.93 14.20
C PRO A 527 -18.45 9.29 14.24
N MET A 528 -17.32 9.33 14.94
CA MET A 528 -16.42 10.47 15.02
C MET A 528 -14.97 10.04 14.82
N SER A 529 -14.10 10.97 14.41
CA SER A 529 -12.66 10.74 14.37
C SER A 529 -11.98 11.10 15.69
N GLN A 530 -10.88 10.48 15.98
CA GLN A 530 -9.88 11.02 16.89
C GLN A 530 -9.11 12.14 16.18
N GLY A 531 -8.64 13.16 16.92
CA GLY A 531 -7.92 14.32 16.38
C GLY A 531 -8.84 15.46 15.93
N THR A 532 -8.22 16.55 15.47
CA THR A 532 -8.92 17.79 15.16
C THR A 532 -9.61 17.77 13.78
N ARG A 533 -10.47 18.78 13.55
CA ARG A 533 -11.08 19.05 12.24
C ARG A 533 -10.01 19.22 11.16
N VAL A 534 -8.97 20.00 11.47
CA VAL A 534 -7.94 20.30 10.48
C VAL A 534 -7.03 19.12 10.22
N HIS A 535 -6.89 18.20 11.18
CA HIS A 535 -6.23 16.89 10.94
C HIS A 535 -6.94 16.10 9.82
N GLN A 536 -8.28 15.99 9.89
CA GLN A 536 -9.06 15.34 8.83
C GLN A 536 -8.96 16.07 7.47
N MET A 537 -8.93 17.39 7.48
CA MET A 537 -8.78 18.18 6.25
C MET A 537 -7.39 18.01 5.63
N ALA A 538 -6.34 17.90 6.46
CA ALA A 538 -4.95 17.73 6.02
C ALA A 538 -4.75 16.40 5.28
N MET A 539 -5.49 15.34 5.64
CA MET A 539 -5.40 14.02 5.02
C MET A 539 -5.63 14.07 3.50
N TYR A 540 -6.50 14.97 3.02
CA TYR A 540 -6.78 15.10 1.58
C TYR A 540 -5.55 15.55 0.77
N THR A 541 -4.61 16.22 1.40
CA THR A 541 -3.33 16.57 0.78
C THR A 541 -2.26 15.52 1.07
N LEU A 542 -2.23 14.93 2.27
CA LEU A 542 -1.15 14.06 2.70
C LEU A 542 -1.29 12.63 2.17
N PHE A 543 -2.51 12.09 2.08
CA PHE A 543 -2.74 10.72 1.65
C PHE A 543 -2.81 10.62 0.13
N GLU A 544 -2.27 9.53 -0.40
CA GLU A 544 -2.38 9.18 -1.81
C GLU A 544 -3.65 8.35 -2.02
N ALA A 545 -4.62 8.91 -2.71
CA ALA A 545 -5.86 8.24 -3.06
C ALA A 545 -6.48 8.86 -4.34
N PRO A 546 -6.17 8.33 -5.52
CA PRO A 546 -6.79 8.81 -6.77
C PRO A 546 -8.31 8.70 -6.80
N LEU A 547 -8.90 7.83 -5.99
CA LEU A 547 -10.33 7.77 -5.69
C LEU A 547 -10.50 8.08 -4.19
N GLN A 548 -10.83 9.34 -3.87
CA GLN A 548 -10.78 9.83 -2.50
C GLN A 548 -12.18 9.95 -1.90
N MET A 549 -12.44 9.22 -0.82
CA MET A 549 -13.72 9.27 -0.12
C MET A 549 -13.92 10.56 0.66
N LEU A 550 -15.18 11.03 0.70
CA LEU A 550 -15.72 11.91 1.71
C LEU A 550 -16.60 11.05 2.63
N ALA A 551 -16.12 10.78 3.85
CA ALA A 551 -16.72 9.78 4.72
C ALA A 551 -18.08 10.22 5.31
N ASP A 552 -18.26 11.50 5.62
CA ASP A 552 -19.45 11.95 6.32
C ASP A 552 -20.66 12.21 5.39
N SER A 553 -21.82 12.40 5.97
CA SER A 553 -23.06 12.57 5.20
C SER A 553 -23.15 13.95 4.53
N PRO A 554 -23.84 14.04 3.38
CA PRO A 554 -24.14 15.32 2.74
C PRO A 554 -24.66 16.39 3.68
N SER A 555 -25.60 16.04 4.56
CA SER A 555 -26.18 16.98 5.52
C SER A 555 -25.19 17.56 6.52
N LYS A 556 -24.16 16.80 6.90
CA LYS A 556 -23.11 17.28 7.80
C LYS A 556 -22.11 18.16 7.05
N TYR A 557 -21.69 17.76 5.85
CA TYR A 557 -20.82 18.58 5.02
C TYR A 557 -21.43 19.93 4.66
N MET A 558 -22.74 19.98 4.35
CA MET A 558 -23.44 21.24 4.10
C MET A 558 -23.49 22.16 5.34
N LYS A 559 -23.49 21.62 6.56
CA LYS A 559 -23.37 22.41 7.79
C LYS A 559 -21.97 22.98 7.99
N GLU A 560 -20.97 22.31 7.45
CA GLU A 560 -19.55 22.64 7.52
C GLU A 560 -19.02 23.07 6.13
N GLN A 561 -19.82 23.86 5.40
CA GLN A 561 -19.58 24.18 3.99
C GLN A 561 -18.21 24.84 3.76
N GLU A 562 -17.71 25.65 4.70
CA GLU A 562 -16.39 26.28 4.58
C GLU A 562 -15.25 25.28 4.53
N CYS A 563 -15.30 24.23 5.38
CA CYS A 563 -14.33 23.14 5.34
C CYS A 563 -14.54 22.26 4.10
N THR A 564 -15.80 21.99 3.73
CA THR A 564 -16.16 21.22 2.55
C THR A 564 -15.64 21.88 1.27
N ASP A 565 -15.80 23.21 1.13
CA ASP A 565 -15.29 23.99 0.00
C ASP A 565 -13.77 23.89 -0.16
N PHE A 566 -13.04 23.77 0.94
CA PHE A 566 -11.58 23.56 0.89
C PHE A 566 -11.26 22.13 0.44
N ILE A 567 -11.86 21.12 1.10
CA ILE A 567 -11.65 19.69 0.82
C ILE A 567 -11.92 19.39 -0.67
N THR A 568 -13.02 19.91 -1.21
CA THR A 568 -13.43 19.63 -2.60
C THR A 568 -12.50 20.26 -3.65
N LYS A 569 -11.73 21.27 -3.28
CA LYS A 569 -10.71 21.90 -4.15
C LYS A 569 -9.36 21.18 -4.18
N VAL A 570 -9.07 20.30 -3.20
CA VAL A 570 -7.82 19.53 -3.19
C VAL A 570 -7.91 18.45 -4.26
N PRO A 571 -7.00 18.36 -5.22
CA PRO A 571 -7.04 17.30 -6.25
C PRO A 571 -6.67 15.93 -5.65
N THR A 572 -7.04 14.87 -6.35
CA THR A 572 -6.74 13.49 -5.92
C THR A 572 -5.48 12.92 -6.57
N VAL A 573 -4.94 13.61 -7.60
CA VAL A 573 -3.67 13.29 -8.26
C VAL A 573 -2.86 14.56 -8.47
N PHE A 574 -1.53 14.46 -8.41
CA PHE A 574 -0.65 15.62 -8.38
C PHE A 574 0.43 15.51 -9.47
N ASP A 575 0.99 16.67 -9.83
CA ASP A 575 2.09 16.75 -10.79
C ASP A 575 3.45 16.66 -10.09
N GLU A 576 3.50 17.08 -8.82
CA GLU A 576 4.69 17.10 -8.00
C GLU A 576 4.34 16.88 -6.52
N THR A 577 5.21 16.16 -5.81
CA THR A 577 5.14 15.96 -4.35
C THR A 577 6.52 16.21 -3.78
N VAL A 578 6.59 17.02 -2.71
CA VAL A 578 7.80 17.32 -1.96
C VAL A 578 7.54 17.08 -0.47
N ALA A 579 8.28 16.16 0.14
CA ALA A 579 8.24 15.99 1.58
C ALA A 579 9.13 17.05 2.24
N LEU A 580 8.49 17.97 2.96
CA LEU A 580 9.17 19.14 3.53
C LEU A 580 9.82 18.82 4.87
N ASP A 581 9.08 18.14 5.75
CA ASP A 581 9.52 17.81 7.10
C ASP A 581 8.71 16.61 7.64
N GLY A 582 9.25 15.89 8.62
CA GLY A 582 8.51 14.82 9.25
C GLY A 582 9.36 13.74 9.91
N GLU A 583 8.72 13.03 10.83
CA GLU A 583 9.27 11.89 11.57
C GLU A 583 8.18 10.82 11.70
N VAL A 584 8.53 9.56 11.38
CA VAL A 584 7.59 8.44 11.37
C VAL A 584 6.93 8.27 12.74
N GLY A 585 5.60 8.23 12.75
CA GLY A 585 4.81 8.10 13.97
C GLY A 585 4.66 9.38 14.78
N GLU A 586 5.23 10.49 14.34
CA GLU A 586 5.19 11.74 15.07
C GLU A 586 4.49 12.87 14.30
N TYR A 587 4.96 13.18 13.12
CA TYR A 587 4.35 14.22 12.26
C TYR A 587 4.79 14.08 10.81
N LEU A 588 4.06 14.74 9.90
CA LEU A 588 4.39 14.80 8.48
C LEU A 588 3.94 16.13 7.89
N THR A 589 4.80 16.75 7.08
CA THR A 589 4.49 17.93 6.28
C THR A 589 4.86 17.68 4.82
N LEU A 590 3.85 17.73 3.92
CA LEU A 590 4.04 17.64 2.47
C LEU A 590 3.57 18.89 1.77
N ALA A 591 4.23 19.21 0.64
CA ALA A 591 3.73 20.12 -0.38
C ALA A 591 3.48 19.34 -1.67
N ARG A 592 2.32 19.54 -2.30
CA ARG A 592 1.93 18.91 -3.56
C ARG A 592 1.43 19.97 -4.54
N ARG A 593 1.75 19.81 -5.83
CA ARG A 593 1.36 20.76 -6.86
C ARG A 593 0.46 20.09 -7.92
N LYS A 594 -0.57 20.83 -8.32
CA LYS A 594 -1.40 20.50 -9.48
C LYS A 594 -1.57 21.75 -10.34
N GLY A 595 -1.10 21.71 -11.58
CA GLY A 595 -1.01 22.92 -12.41
C GLY A 595 -0.17 24.00 -11.70
N ASP A 596 -0.77 25.17 -11.52
CA ASP A 596 -0.13 26.33 -10.86
C ASP A 596 -0.49 26.47 -9.36
N VAL A 597 -1.21 25.49 -8.80
CA VAL A 597 -1.68 25.54 -7.40
C VAL A 597 -0.88 24.55 -6.55
N TRP A 598 -0.37 25.04 -5.43
CA TRP A 598 0.24 24.22 -4.39
C TRP A 598 -0.74 23.93 -3.26
N TYR A 599 -0.68 22.73 -2.74
CA TYR A 599 -1.41 22.24 -1.59
C TYR A 599 -0.40 21.77 -0.56
N ILE A 600 -0.45 22.35 0.63
CA ILE A 600 0.49 22.03 1.71
C ILE A 600 -0.35 21.52 2.88
N ALA A 601 0.10 20.48 3.53
CA ALA A 601 -0.53 20.02 4.76
C ALA A 601 0.48 19.47 5.75
N SER A 602 0.13 19.56 7.02
CA SER A 602 0.87 19.01 8.14
C SER A 602 -0.11 18.34 9.12
N MET A 603 0.29 17.21 9.68
CA MET A 603 -0.42 16.50 10.75
C MET A 603 0.57 16.10 11.84
N THR A 604 0.08 16.01 13.09
CA THR A 604 0.84 15.53 14.24
C THR A 604 0.07 14.42 14.99
N ASP A 605 0.80 13.60 15.73
CA ASP A 605 0.25 12.68 16.72
C ASP A 605 -0.41 13.45 17.89
N TRP A 606 -0.65 12.79 19.05
CA TRP A 606 -1.18 13.50 20.23
C TRP A 606 -0.21 14.50 20.87
N THR A 607 1.01 14.66 20.35
CA THR A 607 1.99 15.66 20.80
C THR A 607 1.76 16.97 20.02
N PRO A 608 1.42 18.09 20.70
CA PRO A 608 1.29 19.38 20.02
C PRO A 608 2.65 19.80 19.46
N ARG A 609 2.65 20.44 18.27
CA ARG A 609 3.90 20.81 17.58
C ARG A 609 3.84 22.20 16.98
N ASP A 610 4.97 22.89 17.13
CA ASP A 610 5.28 24.10 16.39
C ASP A 610 6.27 23.73 15.28
N CYS A 611 5.90 24.03 14.03
CA CYS A 611 6.73 23.77 12.86
C CYS A 611 6.92 25.03 12.03
N THR A 612 7.96 25.06 11.21
CA THR A 612 8.21 26.16 10.26
C THR A 612 8.21 25.59 8.84
N ILE A 613 7.29 26.08 8.01
CA ILE A 613 7.22 25.73 6.59
C ILE A 613 7.96 26.79 5.78
N ASP A 614 9.06 26.40 5.14
CA ASP A 614 9.82 27.24 4.22
C ASP A 614 9.17 27.19 2.84
N LEU A 615 8.75 28.34 2.30
CA LEU A 615 8.06 28.45 1.02
C LEU A 615 9.01 28.60 -0.18
N SER A 616 10.30 28.35 -0.02
CA SER A 616 11.32 28.49 -1.07
C SER A 616 11.08 27.64 -2.33
N PHE A 617 10.23 26.61 -2.26
CA PHE A 617 9.79 25.83 -3.41
C PHE A 617 8.79 26.55 -4.31
N LEU A 618 8.16 27.64 -3.85
CA LEU A 618 7.36 28.51 -4.71
C LEU A 618 8.28 29.25 -5.69
N GLY A 619 7.83 29.46 -6.91
CA GLY A 619 8.55 30.29 -7.88
C GLY A 619 8.50 31.78 -7.51
N GLU A 620 9.12 32.62 -8.34
CA GLU A 620 9.06 34.06 -8.18
C GLU A 620 7.63 34.59 -8.34
N GLY A 621 7.30 35.61 -7.53
CA GLY A 621 6.02 36.30 -7.58
C GLY A 621 5.30 36.35 -6.24
N SER A 622 4.08 36.85 -6.30
CA SER A 622 3.17 37.00 -5.17
C SER A 622 2.06 35.93 -5.30
N TYR A 623 1.78 35.27 -4.21
CA TYR A 623 0.79 34.22 -4.12
C TYR A 623 -0.26 34.56 -3.09
N GLU A 624 -1.47 34.03 -3.28
CA GLU A 624 -2.52 34.02 -2.28
C GLU A 624 -2.56 32.66 -1.62
N ALA A 625 -2.62 32.63 -0.28
CA ALA A 625 -2.68 31.42 0.53
C ALA A 625 -3.98 31.41 1.32
N GLU A 626 -4.86 30.43 1.05
CA GLU A 626 -6.03 30.08 1.86
C GLU A 626 -5.58 29.00 2.84
N ILE A 627 -5.62 29.31 4.15
CA ILE A 627 -5.02 28.50 5.21
C ILE A 627 -6.09 28.09 6.20
N PHE A 628 -6.08 26.82 6.60
CA PHE A 628 -6.82 26.30 7.75
C PHE A 628 -5.82 25.78 8.78
N SER A 629 -5.98 26.18 10.01
CA SER A 629 -5.17 25.79 11.17
C SER A 629 -6.05 25.40 12.34
N ASP A 630 -5.54 24.59 13.25
CA ASP A 630 -6.21 24.35 14.53
C ASP A 630 -6.48 25.68 15.24
N GLY A 631 -7.67 25.78 15.85
CA GLY A 631 -8.04 26.92 16.68
C GLY A 631 -7.31 26.89 18.02
N ILE A 632 -7.36 28.01 18.73
CA ILE A 632 -6.65 28.16 20.02
C ILE A 632 -7.17 27.22 21.11
N ASN A 633 -8.38 26.68 20.96
CA ASN A 633 -8.99 25.74 21.89
C ASN A 633 -9.15 24.32 21.31
N ALA A 634 -8.47 24.00 20.22
CA ALA A 634 -8.58 22.71 19.55
C ALA A 634 -8.10 21.53 20.42
N ASP A 635 -7.31 21.81 21.47
CA ASP A 635 -6.91 20.86 22.50
C ASP A 635 -8.08 20.38 23.40
N ARG A 636 -9.20 21.12 23.43
CA ARG A 636 -10.41 20.81 24.21
C ARG A 636 -11.65 20.64 23.34
N GLU A 637 -11.74 21.37 22.25
CA GLU A 637 -12.80 21.33 21.25
C GLU A 637 -12.18 21.00 19.88
N ALA A 638 -12.14 19.73 19.53
CA ALA A 638 -11.45 19.25 18.35
C ALA A 638 -12.01 19.80 17.03
N THR A 639 -13.19 20.42 17.06
CA THR A 639 -13.81 21.09 15.91
C THR A 639 -13.39 22.54 15.77
N ASP A 640 -12.65 23.12 16.76
CA ASP A 640 -12.19 24.50 16.71
C ASP A 640 -11.08 24.68 15.68
N TYR A 641 -11.31 25.55 14.70
CA TYR A 641 -10.35 25.88 13.65
C TYR A 641 -10.36 27.38 13.33
N LYS A 642 -9.28 27.81 12.68
CA LYS A 642 -9.15 29.16 12.14
C LYS A 642 -8.90 29.10 10.65
N LYS A 643 -9.66 29.89 9.88
CA LYS A 643 -9.37 30.17 8.47
C LYS A 643 -8.77 31.56 8.32
N GLU A 644 -7.75 31.66 7.48
CA GLU A 644 -7.19 32.93 7.03
C GLU A 644 -6.82 32.91 5.55
N VAL A 645 -6.86 34.09 4.93
CA VAL A 645 -6.35 34.31 3.58
C VAL A 645 -5.31 35.39 3.64
N ARG A 646 -4.11 35.12 3.12
CA ARG A 646 -3.02 36.12 3.12
C ARG A 646 -2.13 35.99 1.89
N THR A 647 -1.41 37.08 1.62
CA THR A 647 -0.39 37.10 0.57
C THR A 647 0.90 36.51 1.10
N VAL A 648 1.56 35.66 0.28
CA VAL A 648 2.86 35.06 0.57
C VAL A 648 3.77 35.09 -0.67
N THR A 649 5.06 34.90 -0.44
CA THR A 649 6.10 34.82 -1.47
C THR A 649 7.03 33.64 -1.19
N SER A 650 7.91 33.31 -2.13
CA SER A 650 8.93 32.26 -1.94
C SER A 650 9.98 32.59 -0.85
N GLY A 651 10.06 33.84 -0.40
CA GLY A 651 10.93 34.24 0.71
C GLY A 651 10.32 34.08 2.09
N ASP A 652 9.03 33.70 2.16
CA ASP A 652 8.34 33.61 3.45
C ASP A 652 8.56 32.26 4.14
N LYS A 653 8.53 32.30 5.47
CA LYS A 653 8.47 31.13 6.36
C LYS A 653 7.20 31.21 7.18
N LEU A 654 6.40 30.14 7.13
CA LEU A 654 5.16 30.03 7.88
C LEU A 654 5.41 29.29 9.18
N ASN A 655 5.29 29.98 10.32
CA ASN A 655 5.26 29.34 11.62
C ASN A 655 3.84 28.82 11.85
N ILE A 656 3.70 27.51 12.05
CA ILE A 656 2.44 26.84 12.26
C ILE A 656 2.43 26.16 13.63
N HIS A 657 1.25 26.13 14.24
CA HIS A 657 0.98 25.39 15.46
C HIS A 657 -0.06 24.29 15.17
N MET A 658 0.17 23.10 15.65
CA MET A 658 -0.76 21.98 15.62
C MET A 658 -1.08 21.56 17.05
N ALA A 659 -2.38 21.49 17.38
CA ALA A 659 -2.88 20.99 18.67
C ALA A 659 -2.60 19.47 18.81
N PRO A 660 -2.83 18.86 19.99
CA PRO A 660 -2.77 17.40 20.12
C PRO A 660 -3.71 16.68 19.13
N GLY A 661 -3.18 15.76 18.32
CA GLY A 661 -3.91 15.15 17.21
C GLY A 661 -4.33 16.16 16.16
N GLY A 662 -3.54 17.20 15.97
CA GLY A 662 -3.87 18.37 15.19
C GLY A 662 -3.38 18.34 13.76
N GLY A 663 -3.76 19.42 13.04
CA GLY A 663 -3.39 19.59 11.66
C GLY A 663 -3.30 21.05 11.23
N TRP A 664 -2.73 21.23 10.05
CA TRP A 664 -2.64 22.48 9.33
C TRP A 664 -2.70 22.18 7.83
N THR A 665 -3.42 23.03 7.05
CA THR A 665 -3.45 22.84 5.61
C THR A 665 -3.64 24.16 4.87
N ALA A 666 -3.08 24.27 3.67
CA ALA A 666 -3.18 25.45 2.84
C ALA A 666 -3.29 25.12 1.35
N ARG A 667 -3.97 25.99 0.62
CA ARG A 667 -3.97 26.06 -0.83
C ARG A 667 -3.33 27.37 -1.25
N ILE A 668 -2.33 27.33 -2.13
CA ILE A 668 -1.52 28.49 -2.53
C ILE A 668 -1.51 28.60 -4.03
N TRP A 669 -1.94 29.75 -4.58
CA TRP A 669 -1.99 29.99 -6.03
C TRP A 669 -1.42 31.37 -6.37
N LYS A 670 -0.90 31.49 -7.60
CA LYS A 670 -0.32 32.73 -8.08
C LYS A 670 -1.40 33.80 -8.25
N ARG A 671 -1.10 35.04 -7.84
CA ARG A 671 -1.96 36.22 -8.07
C ARG A 671 -1.95 36.68 -9.53
#